data_a18a631387c5bb02eea713c2a35608c8
#
_entry.id   a18a631387c5bb02eea713c2a35608c8
#
_cell.length_a   1.000
_cell.length_b   1.000
_cell.length_c   1.000
_cell.angle_alpha   90.00
_cell.angle_beta   90.00
_cell.angle_gamma   90.00
#
_symmetry.space_group_name_H-M   'P 1'
#
loop_
_entity.id
_entity.type
_entity.pdbx_description
1 polymer ?
#
loop_
_entity_poly.entity_id
_entity_poly.type
_entity_poly.pdbx_seq_one_letter_code
_entity_poly.pdbx_strand_id
1 'polypeptide(L)'
;NYRIAYLGETMVNWCAELGTVLANDEVVDGVSERGGYPVVQKKMRQWCLRVSAYAQRLLDGLETIDWTDSLKETQKNWIGRSEGAEIQFKVKDSDLEFTIFTTRADTMFGVTFMVLAPESELVAQVTTPEQKAEVDAYLDRTKKRTERERIADRSVTGVFSGAYAINPFTGEAVPIWISDYVLAGYGTGAIMAVPAHDSRDYAFAKHFGLEIRPLVEGCDVSEESFDAKEGIVCNSPRPDVTPYCDLSLNGLTIKEAIEKTKQYVKEHNLGRVKVNYRLRDAIFSRQRYWGEPFPVYYKDGMPYMIDEDCLPLELPEVDKFLPTETGEPPLGHAKEWAWDTVNKCTVENEKIDNVTIFPLELNTMPGFAGSSAYYLRYMDPHNNKALVDPKVDEYWKNVDLYVGGTEHATGHLIYSRFWNKFLHDVGASVVEEPFQKLVNQGMIQGRSNFVYRIKDTHTFVSLNLKDQYEVTPLHVDVNIVSNDILDLEAFKAWRPEYAEAEFILEDGKYICGWAVEKMSKSMFNVVNPDMIVEKYGADTLRMYEMFLGPVEQSKPWDTNGIDGVHRFIRKFWSLFYSRTDEYLVKDEPATKEELKSLHKLIKKVTGDIEQFSYNTSVSAFMICVNELSNLKCNKKEILEQLVITLAPFAPHVCEELWDTLGHETSVCDAAWPAYNEEYLKEDTINYTISFNGKARFNMEFDADAASDAIQAAVLADERSQKWIEGKTPKKIIVVPKKIVNVVV
;
A
#
# COMPACT_ATOMS: atom_id res chain seq x y z
N ASN A 1 9.83 27.74 -16.22
CA ASN A 1 10.49 27.23 -17.42
C ASN A 1 10.37 25.70 -17.58
N TYR A 2 10.11 24.97 -16.50
CA TYR A 2 9.91 23.51 -16.56
C TYR A 2 8.52 23.11 -17.05
N ARG A 3 7.54 24.02 -17.03
CA ARG A 3 6.14 23.81 -17.46
C ARG A 3 5.48 22.60 -16.78
N ILE A 4 5.76 22.43 -15.49
CA ILE A 4 5.21 21.31 -14.70
C ILE A 4 3.75 21.59 -14.31
N ALA A 5 3.40 22.81 -13.92
CA ALA A 5 2.03 23.21 -13.66
C ALA A 5 1.37 23.75 -14.94
N TYR A 6 0.14 23.32 -15.21
CA TYR A 6 -0.63 23.78 -16.36
C TYR A 6 -2.13 23.67 -16.10
N LEU A 7 -2.92 24.48 -16.83
CA LEU A 7 -4.37 24.37 -16.86
C LEU A 7 -4.76 23.37 -17.95
N GLY A 8 -5.41 22.29 -17.55
CA GLY A 8 -5.88 21.23 -18.44
C GLY A 8 -7.39 20.99 -18.29
N GLU A 9 -8.03 20.62 -19.37
CA GLU A 9 -9.39 20.08 -19.33
C GLU A 9 -9.29 18.55 -19.18
N THR A 10 -9.67 18.06 -18.00
CA THR A 10 -9.55 16.64 -17.67
C THR A 10 -10.89 16.06 -17.21
N MET A 11 -11.06 14.75 -17.39
CA MET A 11 -12.17 14.03 -16.77
C MET A 11 -11.90 13.89 -15.28
N VAL A 12 -12.83 14.30 -14.45
CA VAL A 12 -12.73 14.31 -12.99
C VAL A 12 -13.95 13.66 -12.36
N ASN A 13 -13.76 13.12 -11.15
CA ASN A 13 -14.84 12.59 -10.32
C ASN A 13 -15.55 13.76 -9.63
N TRP A 14 -16.64 14.25 -10.22
CA TRP A 14 -17.40 15.36 -9.68
C TRP A 14 -18.52 14.87 -8.76
N CYS A 15 -18.58 15.40 -7.56
CA CYS A 15 -19.68 15.20 -6.62
C CYS A 15 -20.43 16.52 -6.42
N ALA A 16 -21.64 16.63 -6.95
CA ALA A 16 -22.43 17.84 -6.87
C ALA A 16 -22.85 18.21 -5.44
N GLU A 17 -23.20 17.21 -4.63
CA GLU A 17 -23.60 17.39 -3.24
C GLU A 17 -22.45 17.90 -2.35
N LEU A 18 -21.23 17.45 -2.61
CA LEU A 18 -20.04 17.94 -1.93
C LEU A 18 -19.44 19.18 -2.60
N GLY A 19 -19.90 19.51 -3.81
CA GLY A 19 -19.47 20.68 -4.58
C GLY A 19 -17.98 20.65 -4.97
N THR A 20 -17.38 19.48 -5.09
CA THR A 20 -15.94 19.35 -5.33
C THR A 20 -15.58 18.14 -6.19
N VAL A 21 -14.38 18.19 -6.75
CA VAL A 21 -13.72 17.04 -7.38
C VAL A 21 -13.19 16.11 -6.29
N LEU A 22 -13.36 14.81 -6.49
CA LEU A 22 -12.87 13.75 -5.61
C LEU A 22 -11.72 12.98 -6.28
N ALA A 23 -10.74 12.56 -5.49
CA ALA A 23 -9.73 11.62 -5.93
C ALA A 23 -10.36 10.23 -6.14
N ASN A 24 -9.67 9.34 -6.89
CA ASN A 24 -10.20 8.01 -7.18
C ASN A 24 -10.41 7.13 -5.93
N ASP A 25 -9.62 7.34 -4.90
CA ASP A 25 -9.72 6.67 -3.60
C ASP A 25 -10.85 7.21 -2.72
N GLU A 26 -11.36 8.41 -3.01
CA GLU A 26 -12.53 9.00 -2.35
C GLU A 26 -13.87 8.53 -2.96
N VAL A 27 -13.85 7.67 -3.99
CA VAL A 27 -15.04 7.17 -4.67
C VAL A 27 -15.13 5.65 -4.52
N VAL A 28 -16.26 5.16 -4.01
CA VAL A 28 -16.56 3.74 -3.84
C VAL A 28 -17.91 3.44 -4.46
N ASP A 29 -17.97 2.48 -5.39
CA ASP A 29 -19.20 2.05 -6.06
C ASP A 29 -20.04 3.20 -6.67
N GLY A 30 -19.36 4.19 -7.25
CA GLY A 30 -19.98 5.36 -7.91
C GLY A 30 -20.51 6.43 -6.96
N VAL A 31 -20.23 6.31 -5.67
CA VAL A 31 -20.60 7.30 -4.65
C VAL A 31 -19.39 7.79 -3.88
N SER A 32 -19.49 8.97 -3.29
CA SER A 32 -18.44 9.49 -2.39
C SER A 32 -18.31 8.62 -1.15
N GLU A 33 -17.08 8.30 -0.73
CA GLU A 33 -16.81 7.58 0.54
C GLU A 33 -17.43 8.36 1.72
N ARG A 34 -17.34 9.68 1.66
CA ARG A 34 -17.95 10.58 2.65
C ARG A 34 -19.34 10.97 2.21
N GLY A 35 -20.35 10.51 2.94
CA GLY A 35 -21.75 10.87 2.75
C GLY A 35 -22.53 10.00 1.76
N GLY A 36 -21.85 9.16 0.95
CA GLY A 36 -22.54 8.27 0.01
C GLY A 36 -23.25 8.97 -1.16
N TYR A 37 -22.77 10.12 -1.56
CA TYR A 37 -23.41 10.94 -2.62
C TYR A 37 -22.99 10.49 -4.01
N PRO A 38 -23.87 10.59 -5.02
CA PRO A 38 -23.57 10.25 -6.39
C PRO A 38 -22.36 11.01 -6.95
N VAL A 39 -21.48 10.31 -7.62
CA VAL A 39 -20.31 10.87 -8.29
C VAL A 39 -20.44 10.64 -9.80
N VAL A 40 -20.18 11.68 -10.58
CA VAL A 40 -20.23 11.60 -12.04
C VAL A 40 -18.91 11.99 -12.65
N GLN A 41 -18.58 11.38 -13.78
CA GLN A 41 -17.45 11.82 -14.59
C GLN A 41 -17.80 13.10 -15.33
N LYS A 42 -17.01 14.15 -15.11
CA LYS A 42 -17.23 15.48 -15.73
C LYS A 42 -15.92 16.02 -16.28
N LYS A 43 -15.94 16.58 -17.48
CA LYS A 43 -14.81 17.33 -18.04
C LYS A 43 -14.77 18.71 -17.40
N MET A 44 -13.66 19.01 -16.71
CA MET A 44 -13.48 20.29 -16.03
C MET A 44 -12.07 20.85 -16.25
N ARG A 45 -11.98 22.18 -16.31
CA ARG A 45 -10.69 22.88 -16.34
C ARG A 45 -10.09 22.88 -14.94
N GLN A 46 -8.89 22.29 -14.82
CA GLN A 46 -8.20 22.11 -13.53
C GLN A 46 -6.73 22.46 -13.67
N TRP A 47 -6.12 22.94 -12.58
CA TRP A 47 -4.68 22.93 -12.45
C TRP A 47 -4.20 21.48 -12.38
N CYS A 48 -3.16 21.18 -13.14
CA CYS A 48 -2.52 19.88 -13.18
C CYS A 48 -1.02 20.01 -12.96
N LEU A 49 -0.42 18.99 -12.33
CA LEU A 49 1.03 18.86 -12.24
C LEU A 49 1.48 17.69 -13.12
N ARG A 50 2.49 17.97 -13.96
CA ARG A 50 3.04 16.99 -14.92
C ARG A 50 3.98 16.00 -14.25
N VAL A 51 3.44 15.18 -13.35
CA VAL A 51 4.17 14.12 -12.64
C VAL A 51 4.75 13.11 -13.62
N SER A 52 4.06 12.86 -14.73
CA SER A 52 4.51 11.96 -15.81
C SER A 52 5.87 12.37 -16.42
N ALA A 53 6.23 13.66 -16.39
CA ALA A 53 7.55 14.13 -16.86
C ALA A 53 8.72 13.60 -16.00
N TYR A 54 8.43 13.18 -14.77
CA TYR A 54 9.42 12.62 -13.84
C TYR A 54 9.36 11.11 -13.73
N ALA A 55 8.50 10.44 -14.50
CA ALA A 55 8.25 9.00 -14.38
C ALA A 55 9.53 8.15 -14.44
N GLN A 56 10.43 8.39 -15.39
CA GLN A 56 11.69 7.65 -15.49
C GLN A 56 12.61 7.94 -14.29
N ARG A 57 12.75 9.20 -13.89
CA ARG A 57 13.57 9.59 -12.72
C ARG A 57 13.01 9.00 -11.42
N LEU A 58 11.68 8.85 -11.31
CA LEU A 58 11.05 8.16 -10.18
C LEU A 58 11.39 6.66 -10.16
N LEU A 59 11.51 6.01 -11.31
CA LEU A 59 11.97 4.63 -11.40
C LEU A 59 13.47 4.50 -11.06
N ASP A 60 14.31 5.32 -11.68
CA ASP A 60 15.76 5.28 -11.50
C ASP A 60 16.16 5.57 -10.04
N GLY A 61 15.46 6.50 -9.39
CA GLY A 61 15.70 6.86 -7.99
C GLY A 61 15.42 5.74 -6.99
N LEU A 62 14.60 4.74 -7.32
CA LEU A 62 14.34 3.60 -6.44
C LEU A 62 15.60 2.77 -6.15
N GLU A 63 16.58 2.81 -7.04
CA GLU A 63 17.85 2.09 -6.85
C GLU A 63 18.81 2.79 -5.87
N THR A 64 18.52 4.03 -5.49
CA THR A 64 19.37 4.85 -4.61
C THR A 64 18.91 4.89 -3.16
N ILE A 65 17.81 4.26 -2.83
CA ILE A 65 17.15 4.33 -1.51
C ILE A 65 16.97 2.95 -0.88
N ASP A 66 17.05 2.90 0.45
CA ASP A 66 16.92 1.68 1.26
C ASP A 66 15.44 1.43 1.62
N TRP A 67 14.68 1.02 0.62
CA TRP A 67 13.27 0.65 0.75
C TRP A 67 13.09 -0.84 0.46
N THR A 68 12.04 -1.45 1.01
CA THR A 68 11.75 -2.88 0.76
C THR A 68 11.46 -3.14 -0.72
N ASP A 69 11.83 -4.32 -1.21
CA ASP A 69 11.56 -4.72 -2.60
C ASP A 69 10.07 -4.70 -2.93
N SER A 70 9.22 -5.11 -1.99
CA SER A 70 7.76 -5.08 -2.16
C SER A 70 7.24 -3.68 -2.42
N LEU A 71 7.75 -2.67 -1.70
CA LEU A 71 7.35 -1.28 -1.90
C LEU A 71 7.87 -0.72 -3.21
N LYS A 72 9.14 -1.01 -3.54
CA LYS A 72 9.72 -0.62 -4.83
C LYS A 72 8.92 -1.21 -6.01
N GLU A 73 8.55 -2.48 -5.94
CA GLU A 73 7.70 -3.12 -6.95
C GLU A 73 6.31 -2.49 -7.03
N THR A 74 5.71 -2.13 -5.90
CA THR A 74 4.42 -1.42 -5.88
C THR A 74 4.51 -0.09 -6.64
N GLN A 75 5.57 0.69 -6.41
CA GLN A 75 5.80 1.95 -7.13
C GLN A 75 6.13 1.73 -8.61
N LYS A 76 7.00 0.75 -8.94
CA LYS A 76 7.31 0.39 -10.33
C LYS A 76 6.04 0.02 -11.10
N ASN A 77 5.18 -0.79 -10.51
CA ASN A 77 3.90 -1.18 -11.11
C ASN A 77 2.93 -0.01 -11.26
N TRP A 78 2.90 0.92 -10.31
CA TRP A 78 2.07 2.11 -10.39
C TRP A 78 2.54 3.07 -11.48
N ILE A 79 3.83 3.32 -11.57
CA ILE A 79 4.45 4.13 -12.63
C ILE A 79 4.24 3.45 -13.99
N GLY A 80 4.35 2.13 -14.04
CA GLY A 80 3.95 1.30 -15.16
C GLY A 80 4.66 1.64 -16.47
N ARG A 81 6.00 1.61 -16.48
CA ARG A 81 6.80 1.81 -17.69
C ARG A 81 6.55 0.68 -18.68
N SER A 82 6.19 1.04 -19.89
CA SER A 82 6.08 0.11 -21.00
C SER A 82 6.74 0.69 -22.24
N GLU A 83 7.41 -0.15 -23.01
CA GLU A 83 8.00 0.21 -24.28
C GLU A 83 7.25 -0.51 -25.39
N GLY A 84 6.88 0.22 -26.42
CA GLY A 84 6.09 -0.32 -27.50
C GLY A 84 6.16 0.56 -28.74
N ALA A 85 5.23 0.32 -29.65
CA ALA A 85 5.08 1.10 -30.87
C ALA A 85 3.74 1.84 -30.89
N GLU A 86 3.79 3.12 -31.24
CA GLU A 86 2.63 3.85 -31.74
C GLU A 86 2.52 3.57 -33.24
N ILE A 87 1.35 3.11 -33.68
CA ILE A 87 1.10 2.74 -35.07
C ILE A 87 -0.15 3.46 -35.57
N GLN A 88 -0.05 4.04 -36.75
CA GLN A 88 -1.15 4.78 -37.39
C GLN A 88 -2.07 3.85 -38.18
N PHE A 89 -3.37 4.02 -37.99
CA PHE A 89 -4.42 3.35 -38.74
C PHE A 89 -5.26 4.40 -39.48
N LYS A 90 -5.60 4.10 -40.72
CA LYS A 90 -6.51 4.93 -41.50
C LYS A 90 -7.93 4.41 -41.39
N VAL A 91 -8.89 5.30 -41.29
CA VAL A 91 -10.30 4.95 -41.38
C VAL A 91 -10.63 4.75 -42.87
N LYS A 92 -11.28 3.63 -43.17
CA LYS A 92 -11.66 3.28 -44.57
C LYS A 92 -12.62 4.34 -45.11
N ASP A 93 -12.38 4.72 -46.38
CA ASP A 93 -13.18 5.70 -47.13
C ASP A 93 -13.25 7.09 -46.43
N SER A 94 -12.20 7.47 -45.75
CA SER A 94 -12.05 8.74 -45.00
C SER A 94 -10.59 9.20 -45.00
N ASP A 95 -10.38 10.51 -44.79
CA ASP A 95 -9.06 11.09 -44.54
C ASP A 95 -8.65 11.01 -43.05
N LEU A 96 -9.52 10.46 -42.23
CA LEU A 96 -9.29 10.35 -40.80
C LEU A 96 -8.25 9.26 -40.48
N GLU A 97 -7.29 9.61 -39.66
CA GLU A 97 -6.28 8.70 -39.12
C GLU A 97 -6.30 8.73 -37.59
N PHE A 98 -5.96 7.63 -36.97
CA PHE A 98 -5.75 7.57 -35.52
C PHE A 98 -4.58 6.65 -35.16
N THR A 99 -4.01 6.87 -34.00
CA THR A 99 -2.83 6.16 -33.53
C THR A 99 -3.23 5.22 -32.40
N ILE A 100 -2.70 4.00 -32.43
CA ILE A 100 -2.76 3.07 -31.30
C ILE A 100 -1.36 2.93 -30.67
N PHE A 101 -1.32 2.49 -29.42
CA PHE A 101 -0.09 2.07 -28.76
C PHE A 101 -0.16 0.59 -28.39
N THR A 102 0.87 -0.16 -28.72
CA THR A 102 0.96 -1.58 -28.39
C THR A 102 2.36 -1.97 -27.93
N THR A 103 2.43 -2.80 -26.88
CA THR A 103 3.66 -3.48 -26.45
C THR A 103 3.87 -4.80 -27.20
N ARG A 104 2.87 -5.26 -27.93
CA ARG A 104 2.83 -6.51 -28.70
C ARG A 104 2.76 -6.20 -30.19
N ALA A 105 3.74 -5.46 -30.71
CA ALA A 105 3.84 -5.11 -32.12
C ALA A 105 3.95 -6.33 -33.03
N ASP A 106 4.43 -7.47 -32.51
CA ASP A 106 4.45 -8.77 -33.19
C ASP A 106 3.07 -9.28 -33.62
N THR A 107 1.99 -8.81 -32.98
CA THR A 107 0.63 -9.32 -33.20
C THR A 107 -0.17 -8.55 -34.28
N MET A 108 0.45 -7.61 -34.96
CA MET A 108 -0.23 -6.79 -35.97
C MET A 108 -0.96 -7.58 -37.08
N PHE A 109 -0.48 -8.76 -37.44
CA PHE A 109 -1.11 -9.63 -38.43
C PHE A 109 -2.37 -10.36 -37.92
N GLY A 110 -2.61 -10.34 -36.59
CA GLY A 110 -3.76 -10.95 -35.94
C GLY A 110 -4.83 -9.96 -35.48
N VAL A 111 -4.70 -8.70 -35.85
CA VAL A 111 -5.71 -7.67 -35.56
C VAL A 111 -6.98 -7.96 -36.35
N THR A 112 -8.10 -8.18 -35.63
CA THR A 112 -9.39 -8.50 -36.27
C THR A 112 -10.45 -7.43 -36.01
N PHE A 113 -10.23 -6.53 -35.06
CA PHE A 113 -11.05 -5.34 -34.83
C PHE A 113 -10.26 -4.27 -34.10
N MET A 114 -10.81 -3.06 -34.07
CA MET A 114 -10.30 -1.92 -33.29
C MET A 114 -11.31 -1.55 -32.22
N VAL A 115 -10.85 -0.98 -31.13
CA VAL A 115 -11.75 -0.51 -30.04
C VAL A 115 -11.35 0.89 -29.61
N LEU A 116 -12.36 1.76 -29.51
CA LEU A 116 -12.22 3.11 -28.98
C LEU A 116 -12.81 3.19 -27.57
N ALA A 117 -12.16 3.99 -26.72
CA ALA A 117 -12.73 4.36 -25.44
C ALA A 117 -14.01 5.20 -25.66
N PRO A 118 -15.05 5.01 -24.83
CA PRO A 118 -16.31 5.79 -24.96
C PRO A 118 -16.11 7.31 -24.90
N GLU A 119 -15.11 7.78 -24.17
CA GLU A 119 -14.76 9.20 -23.99
C GLU A 119 -13.90 9.77 -25.13
N SER A 120 -13.45 8.95 -26.05
CA SER A 120 -12.60 9.40 -27.16
C SER A 120 -13.36 10.32 -28.10
N GLU A 121 -12.73 11.42 -28.48
CA GLU A 121 -13.28 12.36 -29.49
C GLU A 121 -13.43 11.71 -30.88
N LEU A 122 -12.70 10.63 -31.13
CA LEU A 122 -12.81 9.86 -32.37
C LEU A 122 -14.18 9.19 -32.53
N VAL A 123 -14.86 8.87 -31.42
CA VAL A 123 -16.18 8.21 -31.45
C VAL A 123 -17.18 9.02 -32.31
N ALA A 124 -17.27 10.32 -32.08
CA ALA A 124 -18.16 11.19 -32.84
C ALA A 124 -17.76 11.30 -34.32
N GLN A 125 -16.48 11.17 -34.64
CA GLN A 125 -15.94 11.29 -36.02
C GLN A 125 -16.11 10.01 -36.83
N VAL A 126 -16.05 8.83 -36.19
CA VAL A 126 -16.15 7.53 -36.90
C VAL A 126 -17.56 6.95 -36.91
N THR A 127 -18.43 7.37 -36.00
CA THR A 127 -19.80 6.84 -35.89
C THR A 127 -20.61 7.17 -37.13
N THR A 128 -21.10 6.13 -37.84
CA THR A 128 -21.95 6.31 -38.99
C THR A 128 -23.38 6.74 -38.61
N PRO A 129 -24.13 7.43 -39.49
CA PRO A 129 -25.51 7.83 -39.19
C PRO A 129 -26.41 6.68 -38.75
N GLU A 130 -26.23 5.51 -39.33
CA GLU A 130 -27.02 4.29 -39.07
C GLU A 130 -26.79 3.76 -37.64
N GLN A 131 -25.57 3.94 -37.11
CA GLN A 131 -25.18 3.46 -35.76
C GLN A 131 -25.31 4.52 -34.65
N LYS A 132 -25.61 5.77 -35.04
CA LYS A 132 -25.60 6.89 -34.10
C LYS A 132 -26.50 6.68 -32.87
N ALA A 133 -27.69 6.18 -33.08
CA ALA A 133 -28.65 5.98 -31.97
C ALA A 133 -28.15 4.95 -30.95
N GLU A 134 -27.61 3.84 -31.41
CA GLU A 134 -27.06 2.78 -30.55
C GLU A 134 -25.78 3.25 -29.83
N VAL A 135 -24.91 3.98 -30.53
CA VAL A 135 -23.69 4.56 -29.95
C VAL A 135 -24.05 5.58 -28.87
N ASP A 136 -24.97 6.51 -29.11
CA ASP A 136 -25.39 7.52 -28.13
C ASP A 136 -25.96 6.84 -26.87
N ALA A 137 -26.80 5.82 -27.03
CA ALA A 137 -27.36 5.05 -25.92
C ALA A 137 -26.28 4.32 -25.10
N TYR A 138 -25.24 3.79 -25.77
CA TYR A 138 -24.11 3.15 -25.10
C TYR A 138 -23.26 4.16 -24.32
N LEU A 139 -22.97 5.32 -24.90
CA LEU A 139 -22.23 6.39 -24.26
C LEU A 139 -22.94 6.90 -22.98
N ASP A 140 -24.25 7.05 -23.01
CA ASP A 140 -25.03 7.49 -21.86
C ASP A 140 -25.00 6.49 -20.69
N ARG A 141 -24.92 5.20 -20.99
CA ARG A 141 -24.74 4.14 -19.97
C ARG A 141 -23.35 4.19 -19.36
N THR A 142 -22.32 4.36 -20.17
CA THR A 142 -20.93 4.29 -19.72
C THR A 142 -20.48 5.55 -18.94
N LYS A 143 -21.06 6.72 -19.21
CA LYS A 143 -20.80 7.97 -18.46
C LYS A 143 -21.01 7.87 -16.95
N LYS A 144 -21.86 6.93 -16.51
CA LYS A 144 -22.18 6.73 -15.08
C LYS A 144 -21.18 5.85 -14.35
N ARG A 145 -20.20 5.27 -15.03
CA ARG A 145 -19.24 4.32 -14.48
C ARG A 145 -17.86 4.97 -14.32
N THR A 146 -17.26 4.78 -13.15
CA THR A 146 -15.87 5.21 -12.91
C THR A 146 -14.87 4.29 -13.59
N GLU A 147 -13.66 4.77 -13.85
CA GLU A 147 -12.59 3.92 -14.39
C GLU A 147 -12.29 2.71 -13.49
N ARG A 148 -12.35 2.88 -12.18
CA ARG A 148 -12.11 1.80 -11.21
C ARG A 148 -13.15 0.69 -11.34
N GLU A 149 -14.42 1.05 -11.45
CA GLU A 149 -15.52 0.10 -11.68
C GLU A 149 -15.34 -0.64 -13.02
N ARG A 150 -14.94 0.08 -14.06
CA ARG A 150 -14.69 -0.50 -15.39
C ARG A 150 -13.52 -1.48 -15.40
N ILE A 151 -12.47 -1.22 -14.61
CA ILE A 151 -11.33 -2.13 -14.45
C ILE A 151 -11.72 -3.38 -13.65
N ALA A 152 -12.56 -3.23 -12.64
CA ALA A 152 -12.98 -4.31 -11.75
C ALA A 152 -14.05 -5.21 -12.39
N ASP A 153 -14.94 -4.66 -13.21
CA ASP A 153 -16.02 -5.38 -13.89
C ASP A 153 -15.50 -6.13 -15.12
N ARG A 154 -15.74 -7.43 -15.14
CA ARG A 154 -15.36 -8.32 -16.24
C ARG A 154 -16.52 -8.54 -17.24
N SER A 155 -17.65 -7.86 -17.08
CA SER A 155 -18.74 -7.94 -18.03
C SER A 155 -18.34 -7.38 -19.39
N VAL A 156 -18.73 -8.05 -20.45
CA VAL A 156 -18.42 -7.62 -21.82
C VAL A 156 -19.55 -6.74 -22.34
N THR A 157 -19.23 -5.49 -22.66
CA THR A 157 -20.16 -4.54 -23.29
C THR A 157 -19.48 -3.82 -24.44
N GLY A 158 -20.24 -3.39 -25.42
CA GLY A 158 -19.70 -2.65 -26.56
C GLY A 158 -20.77 -2.34 -27.60
N VAL A 159 -20.41 -1.48 -28.55
CA VAL A 159 -21.26 -1.12 -29.68
C VAL A 159 -20.40 -0.93 -30.94
N PHE A 160 -20.91 -1.37 -32.09
CA PHE A 160 -20.26 -1.15 -33.38
C PHE A 160 -20.45 0.30 -33.85
N SER A 161 -19.38 0.95 -34.31
CA SER A 161 -19.41 2.32 -34.79
C SER A 161 -19.99 2.48 -36.20
N GLY A 162 -20.03 1.40 -37.00
CA GLY A 162 -20.36 1.41 -38.40
C GLY A 162 -19.14 1.61 -39.34
N ALA A 163 -18.01 2.06 -38.80
CA ALA A 163 -16.79 2.32 -39.56
C ALA A 163 -15.76 1.18 -39.48
N TYR A 164 -14.80 1.21 -40.38
CA TYR A 164 -13.70 0.26 -40.46
C TYR A 164 -12.35 0.99 -40.50
N ALA A 165 -11.32 0.36 -39.98
CA ALA A 165 -9.94 0.83 -40.08
C ALA A 165 -9.15 -0.11 -40.99
N ILE A 166 -8.16 0.43 -41.69
CA ILE A 166 -7.25 -0.35 -42.55
C ILE A 166 -6.02 -0.73 -41.73
N ASN A 167 -5.76 -2.03 -41.61
CA ASN A 167 -4.54 -2.55 -41.03
C ASN A 167 -3.34 -2.26 -41.92
N PRO A 168 -2.34 -1.48 -41.49
CA PRO A 168 -1.21 -1.12 -42.36
C PRO A 168 -0.27 -2.28 -42.69
N PHE A 169 -0.42 -3.47 -42.09
CA PHE A 169 0.39 -4.66 -42.38
C PHE A 169 -0.31 -5.68 -43.27
N THR A 170 -1.63 -5.75 -43.19
CA THR A 170 -2.42 -6.72 -43.98
C THR A 170 -3.25 -6.10 -45.10
N GLY A 171 -3.48 -4.77 -45.03
CA GLY A 171 -4.39 -4.08 -45.94
C GLY A 171 -5.88 -4.38 -45.68
N GLU A 172 -6.20 -5.23 -44.70
CA GLU A 172 -7.57 -5.61 -44.39
C GLU A 172 -8.33 -4.49 -43.68
N ALA A 173 -9.61 -4.35 -43.99
CA ALA A 173 -10.53 -3.46 -43.28
C ALA A 173 -11.09 -4.21 -42.07
N VAL A 174 -10.83 -3.70 -40.87
CA VAL A 174 -11.30 -4.26 -39.59
C VAL A 174 -12.32 -3.33 -38.93
N PRO A 175 -13.39 -3.86 -38.33
CA PRO A 175 -14.43 -3.03 -37.75
C PRO A 175 -13.94 -2.24 -36.51
N ILE A 176 -14.44 -1.02 -36.35
CA ILE A 176 -14.17 -0.15 -35.23
C ILE A 176 -15.33 -0.24 -34.25
N TRP A 177 -15.04 -0.76 -33.05
CA TRP A 177 -15.97 -0.88 -31.94
C TRP A 177 -15.72 0.19 -30.89
N ILE A 178 -16.70 0.41 -30.01
CA ILE A 178 -16.61 1.29 -28.84
C ILE A 178 -16.89 0.41 -27.63
N SER A 179 -16.02 0.41 -26.66
CA SER A 179 -16.20 -0.39 -25.43
C SER A 179 -15.53 0.24 -24.23
N ASP A 180 -16.17 0.06 -23.09
CA ASP A 180 -15.74 0.62 -21.79
C ASP A 180 -14.55 -0.12 -21.15
N TYR A 181 -14.08 -1.25 -21.72
CA TYR A 181 -12.83 -1.86 -21.26
C TYR A 181 -11.58 -1.12 -21.75
N VAL A 182 -11.73 -0.20 -22.70
CA VAL A 182 -10.67 0.70 -23.17
C VAL A 182 -10.77 2.04 -22.43
N LEU A 183 -9.65 2.50 -21.86
CA LEU A 183 -9.59 3.73 -21.08
C LEU A 183 -8.97 4.86 -21.91
N ALA A 184 -9.62 6.02 -21.96
CA ALA A 184 -9.13 7.18 -22.71
C ALA A 184 -7.83 7.76 -22.15
N GLY A 185 -7.57 7.59 -20.85
CA GLY A 185 -6.36 8.08 -20.19
C GLY A 185 -5.14 7.16 -20.33
N TYR A 186 -5.26 6.01 -20.98
CA TYR A 186 -4.15 5.09 -21.23
C TYR A 186 -3.86 5.00 -22.74
N GLY A 187 -2.62 5.31 -23.10
CA GLY A 187 -2.21 5.32 -24.51
C GLY A 187 -2.86 6.45 -25.30
N THR A 188 -3.54 6.10 -26.38
CA THR A 188 -4.22 7.04 -27.29
C THR A 188 -5.75 7.02 -27.15
N GLY A 189 -6.30 6.21 -26.23
CA GLY A 189 -7.74 5.96 -26.15
C GLY A 189 -8.31 5.09 -27.25
N ALA A 190 -7.42 4.52 -28.09
CA ALA A 190 -7.75 3.56 -29.13
C ALA A 190 -6.81 2.36 -29.02
N ILE A 191 -7.33 1.16 -29.19
CA ILE A 191 -6.53 -0.09 -29.23
C ILE A 191 -6.79 -0.88 -30.50
N MET A 192 -5.78 -1.61 -30.93
CA MET A 192 -5.95 -2.75 -31.81
C MET A 192 -6.31 -3.98 -30.97
N ALA A 193 -7.25 -4.78 -31.44
CA ALA A 193 -7.65 -5.98 -30.73
C ALA A 193 -7.09 -7.24 -31.40
N VAL A 194 -6.45 -8.08 -30.60
CA VAL A 194 -5.87 -9.35 -31.04
C VAL A 194 -6.42 -10.46 -30.13
N PRO A 195 -7.63 -10.95 -30.41
CA PRO A 195 -8.35 -11.84 -29.48
C PRO A 195 -7.65 -13.18 -29.27
N ALA A 196 -6.80 -13.63 -30.15
CA ALA A 196 -6.03 -14.86 -29.93
C ALA A 196 -5.00 -14.74 -28.80
N HIS A 197 -4.53 -13.53 -28.49
CA HIS A 197 -3.39 -13.27 -27.58
C HIS A 197 -3.64 -12.21 -26.50
N ASP A 198 -4.90 -11.84 -26.27
CA ASP A 198 -5.35 -11.00 -25.16
C ASP A 198 -6.71 -11.49 -24.66
N SER A 199 -6.81 -11.78 -23.38
CA SER A 199 -8.00 -12.39 -22.77
C SER A 199 -9.23 -11.48 -22.79
N ARG A 200 -9.07 -10.16 -22.75
CA ARG A 200 -10.19 -9.21 -22.84
C ARG A 200 -10.71 -9.12 -24.26
N ASP A 201 -9.80 -9.01 -25.21
CA ASP A 201 -10.13 -9.03 -26.64
C ASP A 201 -10.80 -10.36 -27.03
N TYR A 202 -10.34 -11.48 -26.45
CA TYR A 202 -10.92 -12.79 -26.63
C TYR A 202 -12.36 -12.87 -26.15
N ALA A 203 -12.61 -12.41 -24.92
CA ALA A 203 -13.97 -12.37 -24.36
C ALA A 203 -14.90 -11.50 -25.20
N PHE A 204 -14.42 -10.36 -25.67
CA PHE A 204 -15.15 -9.45 -26.54
C PHE A 204 -15.46 -10.11 -27.90
N ALA A 205 -14.47 -10.72 -28.54
CA ALA A 205 -14.64 -11.41 -29.82
C ALA A 205 -15.63 -12.59 -29.73
N LYS A 206 -15.54 -13.39 -28.66
CA LYS A 206 -16.51 -14.48 -28.42
C LYS A 206 -17.93 -13.95 -28.22
N HIS A 207 -18.10 -12.87 -27.46
CA HIS A 207 -19.41 -12.28 -27.18
C HIS A 207 -20.09 -11.73 -28.45
N PHE A 208 -19.32 -11.04 -29.29
CA PHE A 208 -19.84 -10.39 -30.51
C PHE A 208 -19.63 -11.22 -31.81
N GLY A 209 -19.11 -12.43 -31.70
CA GLY A 209 -18.90 -13.31 -32.86
C GLY A 209 -17.83 -12.82 -33.86
N LEU A 210 -16.77 -12.17 -33.37
CA LEU A 210 -15.67 -11.64 -34.14
C LEU A 210 -14.58 -12.70 -34.37
N GLU A 211 -13.81 -12.56 -35.45
CA GLU A 211 -12.74 -13.49 -35.84
C GLU A 211 -11.62 -13.53 -34.77
N ILE A 212 -11.13 -14.74 -34.48
CA ILE A 212 -9.98 -15.01 -33.63
C ILE A 212 -8.90 -15.69 -34.44
N ARG A 213 -7.75 -15.04 -34.58
CA ARG A 213 -6.67 -15.44 -35.49
C ARG A 213 -5.38 -15.74 -34.72
N PRO A 214 -5.00 -17.03 -34.51
CA PRO A 214 -3.80 -17.39 -33.77
C PRO A 214 -2.51 -17.03 -34.54
N LEU A 215 -1.51 -16.55 -33.82
CA LEU A 215 -0.22 -16.09 -34.34
C LEU A 215 0.99 -16.83 -33.73
N VAL A 216 0.76 -17.81 -32.89
CA VAL A 216 1.82 -18.59 -32.24
C VAL A 216 1.63 -20.06 -32.59
N GLU A 217 2.72 -20.73 -32.99
CA GLU A 217 2.69 -22.14 -33.37
C GLU A 217 2.18 -23.03 -32.21
N GLY A 218 1.25 -23.93 -32.56
CA GLY A 218 0.72 -24.93 -31.65
C GLY A 218 -0.18 -24.41 -30.55
N CYS A 219 -0.54 -23.11 -30.51
CA CYS A 219 -1.50 -22.59 -29.52
C CYS A 219 -2.94 -23.02 -29.88
N ASP A 220 -3.70 -23.40 -28.86
CA ASP A 220 -5.14 -23.66 -28.97
C ASP A 220 -5.91 -22.48 -28.40
N VAL A 221 -6.69 -21.81 -29.24
CA VAL A 221 -7.52 -20.66 -28.87
C VAL A 221 -9.02 -20.96 -28.97
N SER A 222 -9.40 -22.22 -28.90
CA SER A 222 -10.82 -22.65 -28.99
C SER A 222 -11.62 -22.25 -27.76
N GLU A 223 -11.06 -22.36 -26.56
CA GLU A 223 -11.70 -22.08 -25.27
C GLU A 223 -11.20 -20.82 -24.57
N GLU A 224 -9.94 -20.48 -24.76
CA GLU A 224 -9.30 -19.30 -24.13
C GLU A 224 -8.22 -18.70 -25.05
N SER A 225 -7.80 -17.47 -24.73
CA SER A 225 -6.68 -16.81 -25.42
C SER A 225 -5.34 -17.40 -24.99
N PHE A 226 -4.35 -17.29 -25.86
CA PHE A 226 -2.96 -17.63 -25.57
C PHE A 226 -2.17 -16.36 -25.25
N ASP A 227 -2.15 -15.93 -23.98
CA ASP A 227 -1.56 -14.67 -23.54
C ASP A 227 -0.05 -14.78 -23.23
N ALA A 228 0.54 -15.97 -23.32
CA ALA A 228 1.95 -16.18 -23.05
C ALA A 228 2.83 -15.34 -24.02
N LYS A 229 3.94 -14.85 -23.47
CA LYS A 229 4.91 -14.01 -24.21
C LYS A 229 6.10 -14.82 -24.74
N GLU A 230 5.95 -16.12 -24.83
CA GLU A 230 6.94 -17.08 -25.31
C GLU A 230 6.31 -17.95 -26.40
N GLY A 231 7.08 -18.28 -27.42
CA GLY A 231 6.65 -19.12 -28.56
C GLY A 231 7.24 -18.65 -29.87
N ILE A 232 6.93 -19.39 -30.92
CA ILE A 232 7.32 -19.10 -32.29
C ILE A 232 6.15 -18.50 -33.07
N VAL A 233 6.39 -17.38 -33.71
CA VAL A 233 5.37 -16.65 -34.48
C VAL A 233 5.04 -17.38 -35.79
N CYS A 234 3.75 -17.48 -36.09
CA CYS A 234 3.22 -18.00 -37.35
C CYS A 234 2.12 -17.07 -37.87
N ASN A 235 1.60 -17.35 -39.08
CA ASN A 235 0.53 -16.57 -39.73
C ASN A 235 0.80 -15.04 -39.83
N SER A 236 2.06 -14.66 -39.88
CA SER A 236 2.50 -13.27 -39.89
C SER A 236 3.52 -12.97 -41.01
N PRO A 237 3.10 -12.94 -42.33
CA PRO A 237 1.73 -13.07 -42.84
C PRO A 237 1.24 -14.52 -42.92
N ARG A 238 -0.09 -14.70 -43.13
CA ARG A 238 -0.69 -16.01 -43.40
C ARG A 238 -0.18 -16.59 -44.74
N PRO A 239 0.06 -17.90 -44.81
CA PRO A 239 0.62 -18.54 -46.03
C PRO A 239 -0.37 -18.60 -47.19
N ASP A 240 -1.67 -18.47 -46.93
CA ASP A 240 -2.76 -18.57 -47.90
C ASP A 240 -3.17 -17.22 -48.53
N VAL A 241 -2.52 -16.12 -48.13
CA VAL A 241 -2.80 -14.78 -48.68
C VAL A 241 -1.57 -14.16 -49.32
N THR A 242 -1.77 -13.33 -50.33
CA THR A 242 -0.69 -12.52 -50.89
C THR A 242 -0.25 -11.47 -49.87
N PRO A 243 1.02 -11.41 -49.49
CA PRO A 243 1.50 -10.41 -48.56
C PRO A 243 1.22 -8.99 -49.02
N TYR A 244 0.66 -8.18 -48.14
CA TYR A 244 0.40 -6.76 -48.38
C TYR A 244 1.67 -5.90 -48.18
N CYS A 245 2.55 -6.33 -47.29
CA CYS A 245 3.84 -5.69 -47.02
C CYS A 245 4.97 -6.73 -47.05
N ASP A 246 6.21 -6.27 -47.08
CA ASP A 246 7.41 -7.12 -47.16
C ASP A 246 7.92 -7.62 -45.81
N LEU A 247 7.19 -7.31 -44.69
CA LEU A 247 7.51 -7.83 -43.37
C LEU A 247 7.02 -9.26 -43.22
N SER A 248 7.92 -10.14 -42.78
CA SER A 248 7.57 -11.49 -42.33
C SER A 248 8.16 -11.74 -40.93
N LEU A 249 7.30 -12.23 -40.03
CA LEU A 249 7.65 -12.59 -38.68
C LEU A 249 7.63 -14.10 -38.45
N ASN A 250 7.19 -14.88 -39.43
CA ASN A 250 7.07 -16.32 -39.31
C ASN A 250 8.40 -16.98 -38.95
N GLY A 251 8.38 -17.89 -38.00
CA GLY A 251 9.55 -18.62 -37.51
C GLY A 251 10.44 -17.87 -36.50
N LEU A 252 10.11 -16.60 -36.19
CA LEU A 252 10.80 -15.84 -35.14
C LEU A 252 10.21 -16.12 -33.77
N THR A 253 11.03 -15.97 -32.71
CA THR A 253 10.49 -15.88 -31.36
C THR A 253 9.67 -14.60 -31.21
N ILE A 254 8.71 -14.59 -30.30
CA ILE A 254 7.88 -13.39 -30.00
C ILE A 254 8.78 -12.16 -29.72
N LYS A 255 9.86 -12.32 -28.96
CA LYS A 255 10.79 -11.23 -28.66
C LYS A 255 11.47 -10.67 -29.92
N GLU A 256 11.98 -11.54 -30.79
CA GLU A 256 12.58 -11.13 -32.06
C GLU A 256 11.57 -10.46 -32.97
N ALA A 257 10.35 -10.99 -33.01
CA ALA A 257 9.25 -10.44 -33.80
C ALA A 257 8.85 -9.03 -33.33
N ILE A 258 8.78 -8.78 -32.01
CA ILE A 258 8.51 -7.45 -31.46
C ILE A 258 9.58 -6.45 -31.93
N GLU A 259 10.86 -6.78 -31.77
CA GLU A 259 11.96 -5.88 -32.19
C GLU A 259 11.98 -5.62 -33.68
N LYS A 260 11.79 -6.67 -34.51
CA LYS A 260 11.73 -6.55 -35.94
C LYS A 260 10.56 -5.66 -36.39
N THR A 261 9.40 -5.81 -35.75
CA THR A 261 8.22 -4.98 -36.08
C THR A 261 8.42 -3.52 -35.66
N LYS A 262 9.00 -3.26 -34.51
CA LYS A 262 9.34 -1.90 -34.06
C LYS A 262 10.28 -1.21 -35.07
N GLN A 263 11.30 -1.92 -35.52
CA GLN A 263 12.22 -1.41 -36.53
C GLN A 263 11.50 -1.11 -37.84
N TYR A 264 10.66 -2.05 -38.32
CA TYR A 264 9.86 -1.90 -39.52
C TYR A 264 8.93 -0.68 -39.49
N VAL A 265 8.22 -0.49 -38.35
CA VAL A 265 7.35 0.68 -38.16
C VAL A 265 8.12 2.00 -38.31
N LYS A 266 9.33 2.05 -37.75
CA LYS A 266 10.19 3.22 -37.81
C LYS A 266 10.72 3.49 -39.23
N GLU A 267 11.19 2.44 -39.94
CA GLU A 267 11.77 2.55 -41.27
C GLU A 267 10.74 2.92 -42.34
N HIS A 268 9.49 2.45 -42.18
CA HIS A 268 8.42 2.70 -43.12
C HIS A 268 7.49 3.86 -42.76
N ASN A 269 7.83 4.64 -41.71
CA ASN A 269 7.03 5.77 -41.22
C ASN A 269 5.57 5.40 -40.88
N LEU A 270 5.33 4.19 -40.40
CA LEU A 270 4.00 3.72 -39.98
C LEU A 270 3.66 4.18 -38.54
N GLY A 271 4.62 4.79 -37.88
CA GLY A 271 4.50 5.25 -36.50
C GLY A 271 5.86 5.48 -35.86
N ARG A 272 5.95 5.30 -34.54
CA ARG A 272 7.20 5.48 -33.78
C ARG A 272 7.29 4.51 -32.62
N VAL A 273 8.53 4.19 -32.22
CA VAL A 273 8.79 3.50 -30.95
C VAL A 273 8.68 4.52 -29.82
N LYS A 274 7.98 4.17 -28.75
CA LYS A 274 7.72 5.06 -27.63
C LYS A 274 7.78 4.30 -26.30
N VAL A 275 8.37 4.95 -25.31
CA VAL A 275 8.19 4.57 -23.91
C VAL A 275 6.95 5.28 -23.38
N ASN A 276 6.05 4.52 -22.80
CA ASN A 276 4.82 5.02 -22.21
C ASN A 276 4.79 4.68 -20.71
N TYR A 277 4.08 5.49 -19.94
CA TYR A 277 3.92 5.30 -18.51
C TYR A 277 2.44 5.29 -18.17
N ARG A 278 2.04 4.44 -17.22
CA ARG A 278 0.68 4.43 -16.68
C ARG A 278 0.44 5.60 -15.74
N LEU A 279 1.52 6.10 -15.09
CA LEU A 279 1.48 7.25 -14.21
C LEU A 279 0.87 8.46 -14.93
N ARG A 280 -0.14 9.05 -14.33
CA ARG A 280 -0.86 10.22 -14.86
C ARG A 280 -0.41 11.48 -14.15
N ASP A 281 -0.66 12.61 -14.82
CA ASP A 281 -0.51 13.92 -14.22
C ASP A 281 -1.50 14.09 -13.08
N ALA A 282 -1.08 14.75 -12.01
CA ALA A 282 -1.90 14.98 -10.85
C ALA A 282 -2.85 16.16 -11.05
N ILE A 283 -4.12 15.98 -10.73
CA ILE A 283 -5.08 17.07 -10.64
C ILE A 283 -4.76 17.84 -9.35
N PHE A 284 -4.39 19.10 -9.50
CA PHE A 284 -3.81 19.91 -8.43
C PHE A 284 -4.72 21.04 -7.94
N SER A 285 -5.99 21.05 -8.29
CA SER A 285 -6.96 22.01 -7.78
C SER A 285 -8.14 21.35 -7.12
N ARG A 286 -8.71 22.01 -6.10
CA ARG A 286 -9.89 21.60 -5.36
C ARG A 286 -10.85 22.76 -5.21
N GLN A 287 -12.12 22.45 -5.25
CA GLN A 287 -13.23 23.37 -5.05
C GLN A 287 -13.60 23.41 -3.57
N ARG A 288 -12.60 23.66 -2.73
CA ARG A 288 -12.70 23.72 -1.26
C ARG A 288 -12.13 25.03 -0.76
N TYR A 289 -12.64 25.53 0.37
CA TYR A 289 -12.08 26.69 1.03
C TYR A 289 -10.73 26.39 1.69
N TRP A 290 -10.70 25.33 2.50
CA TRP A 290 -9.48 24.93 3.22
C TRP A 290 -8.48 24.24 2.28
N GLY A 291 -7.43 24.95 2.00
CA GLY A 291 -6.31 24.56 1.16
C GLY A 291 -5.45 25.79 0.86
N GLU A 292 -4.21 25.59 0.42
CA GLU A 292 -3.34 26.68 0.01
C GLU A 292 -3.95 27.39 -1.22
N PRO A 293 -4.12 28.72 -1.20
CA PRO A 293 -4.61 29.47 -2.35
C PRO A 293 -3.56 29.52 -3.45
N PHE A 294 -3.99 29.51 -4.70
CA PHE A 294 -3.10 29.72 -5.83
C PHE A 294 -2.72 31.21 -5.93
N PRO A 295 -1.43 31.55 -5.98
CA PRO A 295 -0.99 32.93 -6.15
C PRO A 295 -1.09 33.36 -7.62
N VAL A 296 -2.31 33.28 -8.19
CA VAL A 296 -2.59 33.46 -9.60
C VAL A 296 -3.79 34.35 -9.81
N TYR A 297 -3.65 35.35 -10.68
CA TYR A 297 -4.77 36.14 -11.21
C TYR A 297 -4.93 35.90 -12.71
N TYR A 298 -6.10 36.25 -13.24
CA TYR A 298 -6.44 36.01 -14.64
C TYR A 298 -6.59 37.31 -15.40
N LYS A 299 -5.87 37.44 -16.50
CA LYS A 299 -5.98 38.50 -17.49
C LYS A 299 -6.36 37.88 -18.84
N ASP A 300 -7.50 38.28 -19.39
CA ASP A 300 -8.05 37.74 -20.63
C ASP A 300 -8.11 36.20 -20.64
N GLY A 301 -8.47 35.60 -19.51
CA GLY A 301 -8.53 34.15 -19.33
C GLY A 301 -7.19 33.43 -19.19
N MET A 302 -6.09 34.14 -19.26
CA MET A 302 -4.73 33.63 -19.07
C MET A 302 -4.25 33.82 -17.63
N PRO A 303 -3.61 32.80 -17.02
CA PRO A 303 -3.09 32.89 -15.66
C PRO A 303 -1.77 33.67 -15.60
N TYR A 304 -1.66 34.52 -14.60
CA TYR A 304 -0.43 35.23 -14.25
C TYR A 304 -0.14 35.06 -12.77
N MET A 305 1.14 34.87 -12.43
CA MET A 305 1.56 34.78 -11.04
C MET A 305 1.60 36.18 -10.40
N ILE A 306 1.22 36.25 -9.12
CA ILE A 306 1.55 37.42 -8.30
C ILE A 306 3.05 37.43 -8.01
N ASP A 307 3.61 38.61 -7.69
CA ASP A 307 5.04 38.74 -7.41
C ASP A 307 5.44 37.98 -6.12
N GLU A 308 6.63 37.39 -6.10
CA GLU A 308 7.11 36.60 -4.95
C GLU A 308 7.21 37.39 -3.65
N ASP A 309 7.50 38.69 -3.73
CA ASP A 309 7.56 39.59 -2.57
C ASP A 309 6.17 39.88 -1.94
N CYS A 310 5.10 39.43 -2.61
CA CYS A 310 3.71 39.56 -2.13
C CYS A 310 3.19 38.28 -1.44
N LEU A 311 4.03 37.24 -1.32
CA LEU A 311 3.68 36.01 -0.64
C LEU A 311 3.95 36.09 0.88
N PRO A 312 3.18 35.41 1.70
CA PRO A 312 2.10 34.48 1.37
C PRO A 312 0.79 35.18 0.96
N LEU A 313 0.06 34.58 0.02
CA LEU A 313 -1.33 34.92 -0.25
C LEU A 313 -2.20 34.22 0.78
N GLU A 314 -2.92 34.96 1.61
CA GLU A 314 -3.78 34.42 2.67
C GLU A 314 -5.20 34.20 2.15
N LEU A 315 -5.90 33.20 2.75
CA LEU A 315 -7.31 32.94 2.44
C LEU A 315 -8.18 34.12 2.89
N PRO A 316 -9.15 34.57 2.06
CA PRO A 316 -10.07 35.64 2.43
C PRO A 316 -11.15 35.12 3.38
N GLU A 317 -11.81 36.04 4.09
CA GLU A 317 -13.02 35.70 4.82
C GLU A 317 -14.18 35.41 3.86
N VAL A 318 -14.97 34.38 4.19
CA VAL A 318 -16.16 33.98 3.46
C VAL A 318 -17.32 33.71 4.41
N ASP A 319 -18.54 33.95 3.96
CA ASP A 319 -19.73 33.69 4.76
C ASP A 319 -20.12 32.19 4.77
N LYS A 320 -19.71 31.45 3.73
CA LYS A 320 -20.09 30.05 3.52
C LYS A 320 -18.91 29.27 2.93
N PHE A 321 -18.73 28.03 3.40
CA PHE A 321 -17.72 27.09 2.88
C PHE A 321 -18.26 26.13 1.80
N LEU A 322 -19.46 26.41 1.28
CA LEU A 322 -20.11 25.66 0.20
C LEU A 322 -19.90 26.39 -1.14
N PRO A 323 -20.08 25.71 -2.27
CA PRO A 323 -20.09 26.35 -3.57
C PRO A 323 -21.10 27.47 -3.65
N THR A 324 -20.89 28.42 -4.57
CA THR A 324 -21.87 29.48 -4.85
C THR A 324 -23.10 28.91 -5.56
N GLU A 325 -24.19 29.68 -5.63
CA GLU A 325 -25.41 29.29 -6.35
C GLU A 325 -25.15 29.06 -7.86
N THR A 326 -24.14 29.72 -8.41
CA THR A 326 -23.67 29.54 -9.80
C THR A 326 -22.69 28.37 -9.99
N GLY A 327 -22.35 27.66 -8.92
CA GLY A 327 -21.45 26.50 -8.95
C GLY A 327 -19.98 26.85 -8.91
N GLU A 328 -19.59 28.07 -8.55
CA GLU A 328 -18.20 28.44 -8.31
C GLU A 328 -17.71 27.86 -6.98
N PRO A 329 -16.38 27.67 -6.82
CA PRO A 329 -15.81 27.24 -5.55
C PRO A 329 -16.14 28.19 -4.38
N PRO A 330 -15.96 27.75 -3.11
CA PRO A 330 -16.27 28.58 -1.93
C PRO A 330 -15.60 29.97 -1.91
N LEU A 331 -14.43 30.12 -2.49
CA LEU A 331 -13.76 31.42 -2.62
C LEU A 331 -14.57 32.44 -3.49
N GLY A 332 -15.53 31.94 -4.28
CA GLY A 332 -16.46 32.78 -4.99
C GLY A 332 -17.40 33.60 -4.08
N HIS A 333 -17.54 33.24 -2.80
CA HIS A 333 -18.26 34.03 -1.79
C HIS A 333 -17.44 35.19 -1.22
N ALA A 334 -16.12 35.21 -1.46
CA ALA A 334 -15.26 36.26 -0.94
C ALA A 334 -15.59 37.62 -1.58
N LYS A 335 -15.62 38.66 -0.77
CA LYS A 335 -15.83 40.05 -1.23
C LYS A 335 -14.53 40.71 -1.66
N GLU A 336 -13.43 40.38 -1.04
CA GLU A 336 -12.08 40.86 -1.33
C GLU A 336 -11.22 39.72 -1.88
N TRP A 337 -11.36 39.39 -3.16
CA TRP A 337 -10.59 38.37 -3.84
C TRP A 337 -10.24 38.77 -5.29
N ALA A 338 -9.80 40.02 -5.43
CA ALA A 338 -9.25 40.57 -6.66
C ALA A 338 -7.81 41.04 -6.40
N TRP A 339 -6.95 40.97 -7.39
CA TRP A 339 -5.54 41.36 -7.31
C TRP A 339 -5.30 42.71 -7.98
N ASP A 340 -4.85 43.68 -7.21
CA ASP A 340 -4.37 44.98 -7.69
C ASP A 340 -2.88 44.87 -8.06
N THR A 341 -2.58 44.90 -9.35
CA THR A 341 -1.21 44.76 -9.86
C THR A 341 -0.33 46.00 -9.62
N VAL A 342 -0.96 47.18 -9.34
CA VAL A 342 -0.23 48.41 -9.05
C VAL A 342 0.12 48.54 -7.58
N ASN A 343 -0.86 48.29 -6.69
CA ASN A 343 -0.64 48.37 -5.26
C ASN A 343 -0.15 47.03 -4.64
N LYS A 344 -0.13 45.94 -5.43
CA LYS A 344 0.33 44.61 -5.05
C LYS A 344 -0.38 44.07 -3.81
N CYS A 345 -1.68 44.12 -3.78
CA CYS A 345 -2.53 43.65 -2.69
C CYS A 345 -3.86 43.10 -3.19
N THR A 346 -4.56 42.37 -2.31
CA THR A 346 -5.94 41.97 -2.52
C THR A 346 -6.88 43.19 -2.28
N VAL A 347 -7.91 43.29 -3.11
CA VAL A 347 -8.93 44.34 -3.04
C VAL A 347 -10.31 43.76 -3.30
N GLU A 348 -11.36 44.59 -3.06
CA GLU A 348 -12.74 44.20 -3.31
C GLU A 348 -12.99 43.85 -4.79
N ASN A 349 -13.80 42.82 -5.02
CA ASN A 349 -14.11 42.31 -6.36
C ASN A 349 -14.81 43.36 -7.24
N GLU A 350 -15.51 44.30 -6.64
CA GLU A 350 -16.20 45.41 -7.35
C GLU A 350 -15.20 46.31 -8.08
N LYS A 351 -13.92 46.32 -7.69
CA LYS A 351 -12.84 47.12 -8.31
C LYS A 351 -12.21 46.46 -9.55
N ILE A 352 -12.64 45.24 -9.92
CA ILE A 352 -12.11 44.55 -11.10
C ILE A 352 -12.41 45.37 -12.35
N ASP A 353 -11.36 45.86 -13.00
CA ASP A 353 -11.41 46.63 -14.24
C ASP A 353 -10.82 45.88 -15.45
N ASN A 354 -10.21 44.71 -15.22
CA ASN A 354 -9.49 43.93 -16.22
C ASN A 354 -8.37 44.69 -16.96
N VAL A 355 -7.87 45.77 -16.35
CA VAL A 355 -6.77 46.59 -16.83
C VAL A 355 -5.62 46.60 -15.83
N THR A 356 -5.89 46.87 -14.56
CA THR A 356 -4.95 46.90 -13.43
C THR A 356 -5.36 45.98 -12.29
N ILE A 357 -6.65 45.69 -12.17
CA ILE A 357 -7.23 44.85 -11.12
C ILE A 357 -7.96 43.67 -11.76
N PHE A 358 -7.51 42.46 -11.36
CA PHE A 358 -7.93 41.20 -11.99
C PHE A 358 -8.47 40.20 -10.99
N PRO A 359 -9.34 39.25 -11.41
CA PRO A 359 -9.85 38.21 -10.54
C PRO A 359 -8.75 37.20 -10.18
N LEU A 360 -8.69 36.77 -8.90
CA LEU A 360 -7.85 35.71 -8.42
C LEU A 360 -8.45 34.33 -8.67
N GLU A 361 -7.61 33.31 -8.69
CA GLU A 361 -8.04 31.90 -8.77
C GLU A 361 -8.97 31.54 -7.60
N LEU A 362 -10.08 30.86 -7.89
CA LEU A 362 -11.08 30.47 -6.89
C LEU A 362 -10.83 29.07 -6.31
N ASN A 363 -10.05 28.23 -6.99
CA ASN A 363 -9.68 26.91 -6.48
C ASN A 363 -8.56 27.04 -5.43
N THR A 364 -8.47 26.04 -4.56
CA THR A 364 -7.34 25.87 -3.66
C THR A 364 -6.54 24.62 -4.04
N MET A 365 -5.31 24.52 -3.55
CA MET A 365 -4.47 23.36 -3.76
C MET A 365 -4.99 22.16 -2.94
N PRO A 366 -4.76 20.91 -3.39
CA PRO A 366 -5.11 19.73 -2.62
C PRO A 366 -4.21 19.59 -1.37
N GLY A 367 -4.64 18.81 -0.39
CA GLY A 367 -3.88 18.56 0.84
C GLY A 367 -2.46 18.05 0.60
N PHE A 368 -2.24 17.31 -0.49
CA PHE A 368 -0.90 16.83 -0.82
C PHE A 368 0.08 17.93 -1.29
N ALA A 369 -0.37 19.16 -1.53
CA ALA A 369 0.52 20.28 -1.78
C ALA A 369 1.45 20.52 -0.59
N GLY A 370 0.89 20.59 0.63
CA GLY A 370 1.65 20.74 1.86
C GLY A 370 2.36 19.45 2.27
N SER A 371 1.65 18.32 2.27
CA SER A 371 2.21 17.05 2.75
C SER A 371 3.36 16.50 1.91
N SER A 372 3.48 16.93 0.65
CA SER A 372 4.58 16.45 -0.22
C SER A 372 5.94 17.05 0.10
N ALA A 373 6.02 18.14 0.86
CA ALA A 373 7.28 18.82 1.19
C ALA A 373 7.38 19.26 2.66
N TYR A 374 6.47 18.80 3.53
CA TYR A 374 6.40 19.24 4.93
C TYR A 374 7.70 18.99 5.71
N TYR A 375 8.41 17.90 5.41
CA TYR A 375 9.67 17.54 6.05
C TYR A 375 10.76 18.60 5.88
N LEU A 376 10.78 19.32 4.76
CA LEU A 376 11.70 20.45 4.56
C LEU A 376 11.38 21.61 5.52
N ARG A 377 10.09 21.91 5.69
CA ARG A 377 9.66 22.94 6.66
C ARG A 377 9.99 22.52 8.10
N TYR A 378 9.92 21.24 8.43
CA TYR A 378 10.29 20.73 9.75
C TYR A 378 11.76 20.90 10.07
N MET A 379 12.63 20.91 9.06
CA MET A 379 14.06 21.19 9.25
C MET A 379 14.32 22.64 9.70
N ASP A 380 13.44 23.57 9.30
CA ASP A 380 13.62 25.02 9.54
C ASP A 380 12.25 25.70 9.77
N PRO A 381 11.54 25.37 10.87
CA PRO A 381 10.14 25.73 11.05
C PRO A 381 9.88 27.21 11.26
N HIS A 382 10.87 27.98 11.66
CA HIS A 382 10.76 29.41 11.93
C HIS A 382 11.27 30.31 10.81
N ASN A 383 11.69 29.73 9.68
CA ASN A 383 12.16 30.48 8.53
C ASN A 383 10.98 31.18 7.84
N ASN A 384 11.02 32.51 7.81
CA ASN A 384 9.99 33.34 7.17
C ASN A 384 10.41 33.85 5.78
N LYS A 385 11.55 33.44 5.26
CA LYS A 385 12.10 33.90 3.97
C LYS A 385 12.09 32.81 2.91
N ALA A 386 12.22 31.57 3.30
CA ALA A 386 12.28 30.42 2.40
C ALA A 386 11.62 29.19 3.04
N LEU A 387 11.33 28.17 2.23
CA LEU A 387 10.82 26.89 2.71
C LEU A 387 11.80 26.26 3.72
N VAL A 388 13.07 26.32 3.42
CA VAL A 388 14.20 25.88 4.25
C VAL A 388 15.45 26.69 3.88
N ASP A 389 16.27 27.05 4.85
CA ASP A 389 17.58 27.67 4.57
C ASP A 389 18.49 26.63 3.90
N PRO A 390 19.23 27.00 2.83
CA PRO A 390 20.12 26.08 2.13
C PRO A 390 21.17 25.40 3.01
N LYS A 391 21.67 26.08 4.05
CA LYS A 391 22.64 25.47 4.98
C LYS A 391 22.01 24.47 5.92
N VAL A 392 20.74 24.69 6.29
CA VAL A 392 19.97 23.75 7.10
C VAL A 392 19.66 22.51 6.28
N ASP A 393 19.25 22.68 5.01
CA ASP A 393 19.01 21.56 4.09
C ASP A 393 20.30 20.78 3.79
N GLU A 394 21.44 21.47 3.61
CA GLU A 394 22.76 20.84 3.43
C GLU A 394 23.19 20.02 4.67
N TYR A 395 22.82 20.46 5.87
CA TYR A 395 23.09 19.74 7.12
C TYR A 395 22.22 18.48 7.25
N TRP A 396 20.91 18.61 7.11
CA TRP A 396 19.96 17.50 7.31
C TRP A 396 19.86 16.57 6.10
N LYS A 397 19.93 17.09 4.88
CA LYS A 397 19.78 16.36 3.61
C LYS A 397 18.41 15.63 3.54
N ASN A 398 18.43 14.38 3.12
CA ASN A 398 17.24 13.54 3.16
C ASN A 398 16.96 13.01 4.59
N VAL A 399 15.72 12.67 4.84
CA VAL A 399 15.31 12.05 6.09
C VAL A 399 15.96 10.67 6.20
N ASP A 400 16.69 10.42 7.28
CA ASP A 400 17.44 9.17 7.49
C ASP A 400 16.50 7.97 7.62
N LEU A 401 15.42 8.11 8.39
CA LEU A 401 14.42 7.08 8.63
C LEU A 401 13.01 7.67 8.54
N TYR A 402 12.21 7.15 7.63
CA TYR A 402 10.82 7.53 7.45
C TYR A 402 9.89 6.36 7.76
N VAL A 403 8.94 6.54 8.66
CA VAL A 403 8.03 5.48 9.13
C VAL A 403 6.60 5.85 8.76
N GLY A 404 5.90 4.96 8.08
CA GLY A 404 4.53 5.20 7.67
C GLY A 404 3.86 3.99 7.04
N GLY A 405 2.52 3.97 7.01
CA GLY A 405 1.73 2.85 6.52
C GLY A 405 1.84 2.61 5.01
N THR A 406 1.56 1.40 4.59
CA THR A 406 1.63 0.96 3.18
C THR A 406 0.58 1.62 2.29
N GLU A 407 -0.49 2.18 2.86
CA GLU A 407 -1.53 2.94 2.15
C GLU A 407 -1.00 4.18 1.44
N HIS A 408 0.18 4.67 1.85
CA HIS A 408 0.83 5.84 1.26
C HIS A 408 1.80 5.50 0.12
N ALA A 409 1.98 4.22 -0.21
CA ALA A 409 2.98 3.75 -1.18
C ALA A 409 2.87 4.39 -2.57
N THR A 410 1.65 4.57 -3.08
CA THR A 410 1.34 5.10 -4.42
C THR A 410 0.81 6.53 -4.44
N GLY A 411 0.50 7.08 -3.27
CA GLY A 411 0.05 8.46 -3.11
C GLY A 411 1.16 9.37 -2.59
N HIS A 412 1.15 9.61 -1.27
CA HIS A 412 2.08 10.52 -0.59
C HIS A 412 3.55 10.29 -0.94
N LEU A 413 4.02 9.04 -0.97
CA LEU A 413 5.43 8.74 -1.24
C LEU A 413 5.84 9.09 -2.67
N ILE A 414 5.00 8.82 -3.67
CA ILE A 414 5.28 9.22 -5.07
C ILE A 414 5.28 10.74 -5.20
N TYR A 415 4.30 11.42 -4.61
CA TYR A 415 4.23 12.89 -4.66
C TYR A 415 5.39 13.55 -3.93
N SER A 416 5.82 13.06 -2.76
CA SER A 416 6.97 13.58 -2.05
C SER A 416 8.25 13.41 -2.86
N ARG A 417 8.46 12.27 -3.50
CA ARG A 417 9.61 12.00 -4.36
C ARG A 417 9.59 12.89 -5.61
N PHE A 418 8.44 13.04 -6.26
CA PHE A 418 8.25 13.96 -7.38
C PHE A 418 8.56 15.41 -6.97
N TRP A 419 7.97 15.86 -5.86
CA TRP A 419 8.15 17.21 -5.34
C TRP A 419 9.61 17.53 -5.05
N ASN A 420 10.28 16.60 -4.36
CA ASN A 420 11.68 16.79 -4.00
C ASN A 420 12.62 16.82 -5.21
N LYS A 421 12.37 15.97 -6.23
CA LYS A 421 13.12 16.04 -7.49
C LYS A 421 12.93 17.36 -8.21
N PHE A 422 11.72 17.90 -8.22
CA PHE A 422 11.46 19.23 -8.78
C PHE A 422 12.16 20.34 -7.99
N LEU A 423 12.08 20.30 -6.65
CA LEU A 423 12.75 21.26 -5.78
C LEU A 423 14.27 21.20 -5.95
N HIS A 424 14.82 20.01 -6.15
CA HIS A 424 16.25 19.84 -6.50
C HIS A 424 16.60 20.49 -7.84
N ASP A 425 15.78 20.29 -8.87
CA ASP A 425 15.99 20.89 -10.19
C ASP A 425 15.98 22.42 -10.18
N VAL A 426 15.21 23.03 -9.30
CA VAL A 426 15.15 24.51 -9.15
C VAL A 426 16.11 25.03 -8.07
N GLY A 427 16.93 24.18 -7.48
CA GLY A 427 17.94 24.55 -6.48
C GLY A 427 17.39 24.83 -5.08
N ALA A 428 16.16 24.40 -4.79
CA ALA A 428 15.50 24.56 -3.48
C ALA A 428 15.68 23.35 -2.55
N SER A 429 16.27 22.26 -3.01
CA SER A 429 16.69 21.12 -2.21
C SER A 429 18.02 20.56 -2.70
N VAL A 430 18.88 20.14 -1.78
CA VAL A 430 20.22 19.60 -2.07
C VAL A 430 20.20 18.12 -2.48
N VAL A 431 19.11 17.42 -2.26
CA VAL A 431 18.95 15.99 -2.57
C VAL A 431 17.77 15.73 -3.51
N GLU A 432 17.86 14.67 -4.31
CA GLU A 432 16.78 14.26 -5.20
C GLU A 432 15.71 13.40 -4.51
N GLU A 433 16.11 12.56 -3.56
CA GLU A 433 15.20 11.67 -2.82
C GLU A 433 14.99 12.17 -1.39
N PRO A 434 13.73 12.33 -0.94
CA PRO A 434 13.45 12.91 0.36
C PRO A 434 13.72 11.98 1.53
N PHE A 435 13.58 10.66 1.34
CA PHE A 435 13.62 9.65 2.39
C PHE A 435 14.62 8.56 2.05
N GLN A 436 15.67 8.40 2.89
CA GLN A 436 16.72 7.42 2.63
C GLN A 436 16.24 6.01 2.92
N LYS A 437 15.81 5.75 4.16
CA LYS A 437 15.26 4.48 4.60
C LYS A 437 13.79 4.61 4.94
N LEU A 438 12.99 3.67 4.47
CA LEU A 438 11.57 3.61 4.76
C LEU A 438 11.22 2.32 5.50
N VAL A 439 10.45 2.46 6.56
CA VAL A 439 9.80 1.35 7.25
C VAL A 439 8.29 1.50 7.09
N ASN A 440 7.69 0.60 6.32
CA ASN A 440 6.24 0.51 6.20
C ASN A 440 5.69 -0.48 7.20
N GLN A 441 4.83 -0.01 8.10
CA GLN A 441 4.08 -0.93 8.96
C GLN A 441 3.03 -1.66 8.14
N GLY A 442 2.89 -2.96 8.42
CA GLY A 442 1.75 -3.74 7.96
C GLY A 442 0.46 -3.30 8.66
N MET A 443 -0.68 -3.57 8.02
CA MET A 443 -1.99 -3.23 8.57
C MET A 443 -2.37 -4.17 9.71
N ILE A 444 -2.97 -3.63 10.78
CA ILE A 444 -3.72 -4.43 11.75
C ILE A 444 -5.07 -4.72 11.14
N GLN A 445 -5.34 -6.00 10.88
CA GLN A 445 -6.58 -6.47 10.26
C GLN A 445 -7.62 -6.83 11.32
N GLY A 446 -8.89 -6.70 10.97
CA GLY A 446 -9.99 -7.14 11.81
C GLY A 446 -10.19 -8.66 11.73
N ARG A 447 -10.65 -9.24 12.81
CA ARG A 447 -11.20 -10.60 12.83
C ARG A 447 -12.71 -10.47 12.86
N SER A 448 -13.33 -10.54 11.68
CA SER A 448 -14.79 -10.48 11.57
C SER A 448 -15.42 -11.76 12.08
N ASN A 449 -16.60 -11.64 12.71
CA ASN A 449 -17.43 -12.77 13.06
C ASN A 449 -18.71 -12.78 12.21
N PHE A 450 -19.24 -13.98 11.99
CA PHE A 450 -20.41 -14.20 11.15
C PHE A 450 -21.49 -14.99 11.89
N VAL A 451 -22.72 -14.55 11.69
CA VAL A 451 -23.92 -15.34 12.00
C VAL A 451 -24.58 -15.79 10.70
N TYR A 452 -25.30 -16.89 10.72
CA TYR A 452 -25.86 -17.52 9.52
C TYR A 452 -27.37 -17.52 9.61
N ARG A 453 -28.02 -16.63 8.85
CA ARG A 453 -29.49 -16.53 8.79
C ARG A 453 -30.03 -17.55 7.79
N ILE A 454 -30.96 -18.36 8.21
CA ILE A 454 -31.72 -19.26 7.32
C ILE A 454 -32.56 -18.39 6.38
N LYS A 455 -32.52 -18.68 5.07
CA LYS A 455 -33.18 -17.88 4.03
C LYS A 455 -34.67 -17.67 4.34
N ASP A 456 -35.12 -16.46 4.15
CA ASP A 456 -36.51 -16.01 4.35
C ASP A 456 -37.08 -16.25 5.77
N THR A 457 -36.21 -16.31 6.77
CA THR A 457 -36.59 -16.48 8.19
C THR A 457 -35.92 -15.48 9.11
N HIS A 458 -36.28 -15.45 10.39
CA HIS A 458 -35.61 -14.78 11.49
C HIS A 458 -34.74 -15.74 12.33
N THR A 459 -34.49 -16.94 11.82
CA THR A 459 -33.74 -17.99 12.53
C THR A 459 -32.27 -17.98 12.09
N PHE A 460 -31.38 -18.02 13.07
CA PHE A 460 -29.93 -18.07 12.90
C PHE A 460 -29.41 -19.43 13.36
N VAL A 461 -28.59 -20.06 12.53
CA VAL A 461 -28.02 -21.37 12.81
C VAL A 461 -26.55 -21.29 13.14
N SER A 462 -26.10 -22.00 14.16
CA SER A 462 -24.69 -22.06 14.58
C SER A 462 -23.80 -22.65 13.50
N LEU A 463 -22.52 -22.24 13.49
CA LEU A 463 -21.53 -22.50 12.45
C LEU A 463 -21.49 -23.94 11.93
N ASN A 464 -21.41 -24.94 12.83
CA ASN A 464 -21.21 -26.33 12.42
C ASN A 464 -22.52 -27.02 11.94
N LEU A 465 -23.67 -26.38 12.12
CA LEU A 465 -24.97 -26.86 11.66
C LEU A 465 -25.44 -26.16 10.38
N LYS A 466 -24.74 -25.13 9.89
CA LYS A 466 -25.16 -24.28 8.77
C LYS A 466 -25.36 -25.05 7.45
N ASP A 467 -24.58 -26.11 7.21
CA ASP A 467 -24.61 -26.85 5.95
C ASP A 467 -25.88 -27.70 5.80
N GLN A 468 -26.70 -27.80 6.86
CA GLN A 468 -28.02 -28.45 6.83
C GLN A 468 -29.13 -27.52 6.32
N TYR A 469 -28.83 -26.24 6.07
CA TYR A 469 -29.79 -25.20 5.70
C TYR A 469 -29.26 -24.33 4.57
N GLU A 470 -30.17 -23.70 3.83
CA GLU A 470 -29.80 -22.60 2.93
C GLU A 470 -29.62 -21.31 3.76
N VAL A 471 -28.40 -20.87 3.94
CA VAL A 471 -28.07 -19.74 4.83
C VAL A 471 -27.41 -18.58 4.11
N THR A 472 -27.62 -17.36 4.65
CA THR A 472 -26.89 -16.16 4.28
C THR A 472 -25.97 -15.77 5.44
N PRO A 473 -24.64 -15.71 5.22
CA PRO A 473 -23.72 -15.21 6.23
C PRO A 473 -23.88 -13.69 6.39
N LEU A 474 -23.94 -13.23 7.62
CA LEU A 474 -24.02 -11.81 7.97
C LEU A 474 -22.95 -11.48 8.98
N HIS A 475 -22.29 -10.34 8.80
CA HIS A 475 -21.35 -9.81 9.79
C HIS A 475 -22.08 -9.48 11.09
N VAL A 476 -21.46 -9.78 12.20
CA VAL A 476 -21.94 -9.44 13.55
C VAL A 476 -20.89 -8.61 14.29
N ASP A 477 -21.35 -7.70 15.16
CA ASP A 477 -20.46 -6.88 15.95
C ASP A 477 -19.56 -7.75 16.83
N VAL A 478 -18.24 -7.60 16.68
CA VAL A 478 -17.25 -8.39 17.43
C VAL A 478 -17.31 -8.14 18.94
N ASN A 479 -17.89 -7.02 19.38
CA ASN A 479 -18.05 -6.69 20.80
C ASN A 479 -19.12 -7.51 21.52
N ILE A 480 -20.02 -8.18 20.78
CA ILE A 480 -21.04 -9.09 21.34
C ILE A 480 -20.70 -10.57 21.09
N VAL A 481 -19.45 -10.85 20.72
CA VAL A 481 -18.91 -12.20 20.50
C VAL A 481 -17.70 -12.39 21.42
N SER A 482 -17.65 -13.49 22.14
CA SER A 482 -16.51 -13.84 23.00
C SER A 482 -16.08 -15.29 22.71
N ASN A 483 -14.81 -15.49 22.33
CA ASN A 483 -14.27 -16.80 21.92
C ASN A 483 -15.16 -17.51 20.88
N ASP A 484 -15.61 -16.75 19.87
CA ASP A 484 -16.53 -17.16 18.81
C ASP A 484 -17.95 -17.56 19.29
N ILE A 485 -18.28 -17.31 20.54
CA ILE A 485 -19.61 -17.55 21.10
C ILE A 485 -20.39 -16.23 21.11
N LEU A 486 -21.57 -16.24 20.49
CA LEU A 486 -22.45 -15.08 20.42
C LEU A 486 -23.20 -14.87 21.73
N ASP A 487 -23.27 -13.63 22.21
CA ASP A 487 -24.22 -13.20 23.24
C ASP A 487 -25.59 -13.01 22.58
N LEU A 488 -26.52 -13.91 22.85
CA LEU A 488 -27.83 -13.96 22.19
C LEU A 488 -28.71 -12.77 22.54
N GLU A 489 -28.68 -12.31 23.79
CA GLU A 489 -29.48 -11.19 24.25
C GLU A 489 -28.91 -9.86 23.71
N ALA A 490 -27.59 -9.71 23.71
CA ALA A 490 -26.92 -8.58 23.11
C ALA A 490 -27.19 -8.50 21.59
N PHE A 491 -27.24 -9.64 20.89
CA PHE A 491 -27.56 -9.70 19.46
C PHE A 491 -28.98 -9.22 19.16
N LYS A 492 -29.98 -9.67 19.95
CA LYS A 492 -31.36 -9.21 19.81
C LYS A 492 -31.51 -7.70 20.07
N ALA A 493 -30.73 -7.17 21.02
CA ALA A 493 -30.74 -5.76 21.37
C ALA A 493 -29.92 -4.89 20.40
N TRP A 494 -29.01 -5.48 19.63
CA TRP A 494 -28.09 -4.76 18.76
C TRP A 494 -28.78 -4.01 17.62
N ARG A 495 -29.82 -4.66 17.03
CA ARG A 495 -30.60 -4.05 15.95
C ARG A 495 -32.08 -4.42 16.06
N PRO A 496 -32.97 -3.48 15.73
CA PRO A 496 -34.43 -3.73 15.77
C PRO A 496 -34.87 -4.94 14.95
N GLU A 497 -34.23 -5.18 13.79
CA GLU A 497 -34.56 -6.32 12.91
C GLU A 497 -34.22 -7.70 13.50
N TYR A 498 -33.43 -7.74 14.57
CA TYR A 498 -33.02 -8.99 15.25
C TYR A 498 -33.75 -9.22 16.59
N ALA A 499 -34.66 -8.32 16.96
CA ALA A 499 -35.38 -8.43 18.24
C ALA A 499 -36.12 -9.77 18.40
N GLU A 500 -36.68 -10.29 17.29
CA GLU A 500 -37.39 -11.57 17.23
C GLU A 500 -36.52 -12.73 16.74
N ALA A 501 -35.19 -12.61 16.81
CA ALA A 501 -34.29 -13.65 16.34
C ALA A 501 -34.42 -14.94 17.13
N GLU A 502 -34.51 -16.06 16.42
CA GLU A 502 -34.46 -17.42 16.96
C GLU A 502 -33.13 -18.07 16.61
N PHE A 503 -32.68 -19.01 17.46
CA PHE A 503 -31.33 -19.58 17.30
C PHE A 503 -31.39 -21.13 17.34
N ILE A 504 -30.68 -21.75 16.42
CA ILE A 504 -30.36 -23.19 16.42
C ILE A 504 -28.94 -23.32 16.97
N LEU A 505 -28.84 -23.84 18.19
CA LEU A 505 -27.62 -23.86 18.99
C LEU A 505 -26.87 -25.18 18.90
N GLU A 506 -25.59 -25.16 19.23
CA GLU A 506 -24.73 -26.33 19.46
C GLU A 506 -24.40 -26.40 20.96
N ASP A 507 -24.78 -27.48 21.62
CA ASP A 507 -24.57 -27.66 23.06
C ASP A 507 -24.96 -26.43 23.91
N GLY A 508 -26.08 -25.79 23.55
CA GLY A 508 -26.58 -24.60 24.23
C GLY A 508 -25.86 -23.29 23.89
N LYS A 509 -24.97 -23.29 22.92
CA LYS A 509 -24.20 -22.12 22.50
C LYS A 509 -24.38 -21.84 21.01
N TYR A 510 -24.30 -20.58 20.63
CA TYR A 510 -24.20 -20.17 19.23
C TYR A 510 -22.75 -19.89 18.87
N ILE A 511 -22.18 -20.69 17.98
CA ILE A 511 -20.80 -20.54 17.49
C ILE A 511 -20.83 -19.73 16.19
N CYS A 512 -20.13 -18.60 16.19
CA CYS A 512 -19.96 -17.76 15.02
C CYS A 512 -18.87 -18.29 14.10
N GLY A 513 -19.01 -18.06 12.80
CA GLY A 513 -17.90 -18.13 11.86
C GLY A 513 -16.95 -16.93 12.02
N TRP A 514 -15.77 -17.00 11.41
CA TRP A 514 -14.84 -15.90 11.41
C TRP A 514 -13.99 -15.84 10.14
N ALA A 515 -13.50 -14.64 9.82
CA ALA A 515 -12.53 -14.40 8.77
C ALA A 515 -11.67 -13.20 9.10
N VAL A 516 -10.44 -13.18 8.56
CA VAL A 516 -9.55 -12.02 8.67
C VAL A 516 -9.87 -11.07 7.52
N GLU A 517 -10.25 -9.84 7.85
CA GLU A 517 -10.66 -8.82 6.89
C GLU A 517 -10.08 -7.45 7.28
N LYS A 518 -10.15 -6.49 6.38
CA LYS A 518 -9.83 -5.09 6.70
C LYS A 518 -10.77 -4.60 7.82
N MET A 519 -10.23 -3.90 8.82
CA MET A 519 -11.06 -3.23 9.83
C MET A 519 -11.90 -2.13 9.18
N SER A 520 -13.22 -2.23 9.34
CA SER A 520 -14.14 -1.18 8.90
C SER A 520 -15.44 -1.20 9.70
N LYS A 521 -16.11 -0.06 9.78
CA LYS A 521 -17.41 0.06 10.47
C LYS A 521 -18.48 -0.81 9.84
N SER A 522 -18.45 -1.00 8.52
CA SER A 522 -19.42 -1.83 7.78
C SER A 522 -19.24 -3.33 8.01
N MET A 523 -18.05 -3.75 8.44
CA MET A 523 -17.74 -5.16 8.79
C MET A 523 -17.93 -5.46 10.28
N PHE A 524 -18.25 -4.46 11.10
CA PHE A 524 -18.46 -4.57 12.55
C PHE A 524 -17.29 -5.25 13.29
N ASN A 525 -16.07 -5.09 12.77
CA ASN A 525 -14.85 -5.72 13.26
C ASN A 525 -13.82 -4.71 13.80
N VAL A 526 -14.24 -3.47 14.03
CA VAL A 526 -13.37 -2.42 14.56
C VAL A 526 -13.13 -2.62 16.04
N VAL A 527 -11.86 -2.58 16.45
CA VAL A 527 -11.43 -2.56 17.85
C VAL A 527 -11.07 -1.13 18.20
N ASN A 528 -11.77 -0.55 19.17
CA ASN A 528 -11.50 0.82 19.63
C ASN A 528 -10.33 0.81 20.64
N PRO A 529 -9.24 1.55 20.38
CA PRO A 529 -8.12 1.68 21.33
C PRO A 529 -8.54 2.15 22.73
N ASP A 530 -9.51 3.07 22.84
CA ASP A 530 -9.97 3.57 24.14
C ASP A 530 -10.53 2.46 25.03
N MET A 531 -11.31 1.55 24.48
CA MET A 531 -11.85 0.39 25.21
C MET A 531 -10.74 -0.56 25.67
N ILE A 532 -9.73 -0.74 24.87
CA ILE A 532 -8.56 -1.58 25.23
C ILE A 532 -7.74 -0.90 26.34
N VAL A 533 -7.53 0.39 26.23
CA VAL A 533 -6.80 1.18 27.25
C VAL A 533 -7.55 1.17 28.58
N GLU A 534 -8.86 1.33 28.58
CA GLU A 534 -9.68 1.24 29.82
C GLU A 534 -9.57 -0.14 30.48
N LYS A 535 -9.61 -1.20 29.68
CA LYS A 535 -9.63 -2.58 30.19
C LYS A 535 -8.25 -3.09 30.61
N TYR A 536 -7.20 -2.77 29.83
CA TYR A 536 -5.87 -3.39 29.96
C TYR A 536 -4.74 -2.39 30.26
N GLY A 537 -4.97 -1.09 30.00
CA GLY A 537 -3.95 -0.06 30.07
C GLY A 537 -3.21 0.17 28.74
N ALA A 538 -2.69 1.37 28.57
CA ALA A 538 -1.99 1.80 27.35
C ALA A 538 -0.71 1.00 27.11
N ASP A 539 0.05 0.67 28.14
CA ASP A 539 1.28 -0.11 28.02
C ASP A 539 1.02 -1.53 27.50
N THR A 540 -0.09 -2.14 27.92
CA THR A 540 -0.51 -3.45 27.40
C THR A 540 -0.84 -3.37 25.94
N LEU A 541 -1.60 -2.35 25.49
CA LEU A 541 -1.92 -2.14 24.07
C LEU A 541 -0.65 -1.96 23.23
N ARG A 542 0.25 -1.06 23.66
CA ARG A 542 1.51 -0.80 22.97
C ARG A 542 2.37 -2.04 22.78
N MET A 543 2.59 -2.79 23.85
CA MET A 543 3.37 -4.02 23.81
C MET A 543 2.70 -5.11 22.98
N TYR A 544 1.37 -5.21 23.03
CA TYR A 544 0.64 -6.21 22.26
C TYR A 544 0.70 -5.94 20.75
N GLU A 545 0.57 -4.70 20.32
CA GLU A 545 0.74 -4.33 18.91
C GLU A 545 2.13 -4.69 18.38
N MET A 546 3.17 -4.46 19.18
CA MET A 546 4.53 -4.86 18.83
C MET A 546 4.72 -6.39 18.85
N PHE A 547 4.01 -7.10 19.72
CA PHE A 547 4.12 -8.56 19.89
C PHE A 547 3.42 -9.36 18.77
N LEU A 548 2.41 -8.81 18.11
CA LEU A 548 1.60 -9.49 17.08
C LEU A 548 2.41 -10.09 15.93
N GLY A 549 3.56 -9.52 15.61
CA GLY A 549 4.45 -10.03 14.56
C GLY A 549 5.41 -8.97 14.02
N PRO A 550 6.18 -9.29 12.98
CA PRO A 550 7.08 -8.34 12.34
C PRO A 550 6.37 -7.06 11.91
N VAL A 551 7.03 -5.90 12.08
CA VAL A 551 6.44 -4.57 11.82
C VAL A 551 5.88 -4.43 10.41
N GLU A 552 6.56 -4.94 9.41
CA GLU A 552 6.21 -4.78 7.99
C GLU A 552 5.08 -5.70 7.51
N GLN A 553 4.69 -6.68 8.31
CA GLN A 553 3.65 -7.64 7.94
C GLN A 553 2.28 -7.21 8.48
N SER A 554 1.26 -7.37 7.64
CA SER A 554 -0.14 -7.26 8.09
C SER A 554 -0.49 -8.41 9.03
N LYS A 555 -1.23 -8.11 10.10
CA LYS A 555 -1.51 -9.04 11.20
C LYS A 555 -2.97 -8.93 11.63
N PRO A 556 -3.65 -10.07 11.91
CA PRO A 556 -4.98 -10.03 12.49
C PRO A 556 -4.90 -9.60 13.97
N TRP A 557 -5.82 -8.75 14.38
CA TRP A 557 -6.06 -8.48 15.79
C TRP A 557 -6.75 -9.67 16.44
N ASP A 558 -6.20 -10.14 17.57
CA ASP A 558 -6.83 -11.15 18.43
C ASP A 558 -6.96 -10.62 19.86
N THR A 559 -8.16 -10.26 20.26
CA THR A 559 -8.43 -9.73 21.61
C THR A 559 -8.09 -10.73 22.72
N ASN A 560 -8.09 -12.03 22.43
CA ASN A 560 -7.74 -13.05 23.42
C ASN A 560 -6.23 -13.11 23.72
N GLY A 561 -5.39 -12.73 22.75
CA GLY A 561 -3.94 -12.74 22.89
C GLY A 561 -3.38 -11.66 23.82
N ILE A 562 -4.13 -10.57 24.02
CA ILE A 562 -3.68 -9.41 24.83
C ILE A 562 -3.52 -9.75 26.32
N ASP A 563 -4.26 -10.72 26.83
CA ASP A 563 -4.17 -11.16 28.23
C ASP A 563 -2.77 -11.67 28.59
N GLY A 564 -2.04 -12.26 27.64
CA GLY A 564 -0.68 -12.72 27.83
C GLY A 564 0.29 -11.57 28.15
N VAL A 565 0.16 -10.48 27.41
CA VAL A 565 0.95 -9.25 27.62
C VAL A 565 0.55 -8.56 28.92
N HIS A 566 -0.74 -8.48 29.22
CA HIS A 566 -1.23 -7.90 30.48
C HIS A 566 -0.68 -8.66 31.70
N ARG A 567 -0.69 -9.99 31.66
CA ARG A 567 -0.08 -10.82 32.71
C ARG A 567 1.42 -10.61 32.83
N PHE A 568 2.12 -10.40 31.71
CA PHE A 568 3.53 -10.06 31.72
C PHE A 568 3.81 -8.75 32.48
N ILE A 569 3.07 -7.68 32.22
CA ILE A 569 3.24 -6.39 32.89
C ILE A 569 2.99 -6.55 34.40
N ARG A 570 1.98 -7.30 34.81
CA ARG A 570 1.72 -7.62 36.23
C ARG A 570 2.86 -8.42 36.85
N LYS A 571 3.45 -9.35 36.12
CA LYS A 571 4.61 -10.12 36.57
C LYS A 571 5.86 -9.25 36.70
N PHE A 572 6.07 -8.34 35.75
CA PHE A 572 7.13 -7.34 35.81
C PHE A 572 6.98 -6.45 37.09
N TRP A 573 5.79 -5.94 37.34
CA TRP A 573 5.47 -5.17 38.54
C TRP A 573 5.78 -5.96 39.83
N SER A 574 5.53 -7.26 39.83
CA SER A 574 5.76 -8.12 41.00
C SER A 574 7.24 -8.32 41.36
N LEU A 575 8.18 -7.89 40.53
CA LEU A 575 9.60 -7.81 40.90
C LEU A 575 9.88 -6.66 41.86
N PHE A 576 9.03 -5.63 41.90
CA PHE A 576 9.18 -4.41 42.69
C PHE A 576 8.29 -4.42 43.94
N TYR A 577 7.09 -4.97 43.83
CA TYR A 577 6.09 -4.98 44.90
C TYR A 577 5.53 -6.39 45.13
N SER A 578 5.33 -6.72 46.42
CA SER A 578 4.64 -7.95 46.80
C SER A 578 3.13 -7.85 46.50
N ARG A 579 2.39 -8.95 46.71
CA ARG A 579 0.93 -8.97 46.59
C ARG A 579 0.23 -8.10 47.65
N THR A 580 0.92 -7.71 48.71
CA THR A 580 0.47 -6.85 49.78
C THR A 580 1.05 -5.44 49.67
N ASP A 581 1.49 -5.04 48.46
CA ASP A 581 2.07 -3.73 48.12
C ASP A 581 3.32 -3.35 48.93
N GLU A 582 4.05 -4.35 49.43
CA GLU A 582 5.36 -4.12 50.08
C GLU A 582 6.44 -3.94 49.01
N TYR A 583 7.23 -2.87 49.14
CA TYR A 583 8.36 -2.59 48.25
C TYR A 583 9.52 -3.56 48.52
N LEU A 584 9.96 -4.27 47.49
CA LEU A 584 10.88 -5.38 47.60
C LEU A 584 12.32 -5.03 47.24
N VAL A 585 12.55 -3.93 46.52
CA VAL A 585 13.85 -3.59 45.93
C VAL A 585 14.89 -3.30 47.01
N LYS A 586 16.08 -3.87 46.85
CA LYS A 586 17.23 -3.69 47.74
C LYS A 586 18.48 -3.31 46.95
N ASP A 587 19.29 -2.48 47.57
CA ASP A 587 20.59 -2.09 47.07
C ASP A 587 21.67 -3.12 47.55
N GLU A 588 21.61 -4.31 46.93
CA GLU A 588 22.50 -5.42 47.20
C GLU A 588 23.16 -5.84 45.86
N PRO A 589 24.38 -6.41 45.88
CA PRO A 589 25.05 -6.87 44.67
C PRO A 589 24.24 -7.95 43.94
N ALA A 590 24.16 -7.85 42.61
CA ALA A 590 23.51 -8.86 41.77
C ALA A 590 24.31 -10.17 41.73
N THR A 591 23.59 -11.27 41.58
CA THR A 591 24.19 -12.57 41.31
C THR A 591 24.64 -12.70 39.84
N LYS A 592 25.51 -13.67 39.57
CA LYS A 592 26.00 -13.95 38.22
C LYS A 592 24.84 -14.32 37.26
N GLU A 593 23.88 -15.09 37.73
CA GLU A 593 22.71 -15.53 36.97
C GLU A 593 21.78 -14.34 36.65
N GLU A 594 21.59 -13.44 37.61
CA GLU A 594 20.79 -12.22 37.38
C GLU A 594 21.44 -11.31 36.33
N LEU A 595 22.75 -11.07 36.43
CA LEU A 595 23.52 -10.32 35.45
C LEU A 595 23.49 -10.94 34.07
N LYS A 596 23.60 -12.28 33.97
CA LYS A 596 23.53 -12.99 32.70
C LYS A 596 22.16 -12.78 32.04
N SER A 597 21.07 -12.96 32.76
CA SER A 597 19.70 -12.77 32.24
C SER A 597 19.50 -11.34 31.74
N LEU A 598 19.90 -10.33 32.52
CA LEU A 598 19.80 -8.93 32.14
C LEU A 598 20.61 -8.59 30.90
N HIS A 599 21.90 -8.98 30.84
CA HIS A 599 22.78 -8.62 29.72
C HIS A 599 22.42 -9.36 28.43
N LYS A 600 21.88 -10.57 28.51
CA LYS A 600 21.24 -11.25 27.37
C LYS A 600 20.09 -10.42 26.80
N LEU A 601 19.22 -9.90 27.68
CA LEU A 601 18.12 -9.05 27.30
C LEU A 601 18.60 -7.76 26.63
N ILE A 602 19.51 -7.02 27.26
CA ILE A 602 20.04 -5.76 26.74
C ILE A 602 20.62 -5.95 25.33
N LYS A 603 21.47 -6.98 25.15
CA LYS A 603 22.04 -7.31 23.85
C LYS A 603 20.95 -7.59 22.81
N LYS A 604 19.98 -8.44 23.16
CA LYS A 604 18.89 -8.84 22.26
C LYS A 604 18.03 -7.64 21.86
N VAL A 605 17.56 -6.85 22.83
CA VAL A 605 16.68 -5.71 22.59
C VAL A 605 17.40 -4.60 21.83
N THR A 606 18.66 -4.32 22.13
CA THR A 606 19.46 -3.35 21.37
C THR A 606 19.51 -3.71 19.88
N GLY A 607 19.88 -4.95 19.56
CA GLY A 607 19.91 -5.40 18.17
C GLY A 607 18.53 -5.43 17.51
N ASP A 608 17.51 -5.83 18.24
CA ASP A 608 16.14 -5.89 17.74
C ASP A 608 15.58 -4.49 17.41
N ILE A 609 15.85 -3.48 18.24
CA ILE A 609 15.43 -2.10 17.97
C ILE A 609 16.10 -1.57 16.71
N GLU A 610 17.40 -1.81 16.53
CA GLU A 610 18.14 -1.41 15.34
C GLU A 610 17.59 -2.05 14.05
N GLN A 611 17.02 -3.25 14.16
CA GLN A 611 16.45 -4.02 13.05
C GLN A 611 14.92 -3.96 12.97
N PHE A 612 14.25 -3.19 13.82
CA PHE A 612 12.78 -3.14 13.92
C PHE A 612 12.11 -4.48 14.24
N SER A 613 12.81 -5.39 14.92
CA SER A 613 12.31 -6.71 15.33
C SER A 613 11.63 -6.67 16.70
N TYR A 614 10.65 -5.81 16.88
CA TYR A 614 10.03 -5.53 18.19
C TYR A 614 9.30 -6.73 18.80
N ASN A 615 8.72 -7.60 17.98
CA ASN A 615 8.03 -8.80 18.44
C ASN A 615 8.97 -9.76 19.17
N THR A 616 10.21 -9.88 18.72
CA THR A 616 11.22 -10.72 19.38
C THR A 616 11.73 -10.08 20.66
N SER A 617 11.76 -8.74 20.74
CA SER A 617 12.06 -8.02 21.98
C SER A 617 11.01 -8.30 23.07
N VAL A 618 9.73 -8.27 22.73
CA VAL A 618 8.65 -8.57 23.71
C VAL A 618 8.82 -9.99 24.27
N SER A 619 9.12 -10.96 23.41
CA SER A 619 9.42 -12.33 23.86
C SER A 619 10.64 -12.39 24.76
N ALA A 620 11.69 -11.62 24.45
CA ALA A 620 12.92 -11.56 25.26
C ALA A 620 12.62 -10.94 26.66
N PHE A 621 11.80 -9.92 26.75
CA PHE A 621 11.34 -9.37 28.03
C PHE A 621 10.60 -10.42 28.86
N MET A 622 9.70 -11.17 28.25
CA MET A 622 8.97 -12.24 28.95
C MET A 622 9.91 -13.31 29.51
N ILE A 623 10.91 -13.70 28.75
CA ILE A 623 11.92 -14.67 29.17
C ILE A 623 12.72 -14.12 30.35
N CYS A 624 13.27 -12.90 30.23
CA CYS A 624 14.08 -12.28 31.28
C CYS A 624 13.31 -12.11 32.59
N VAL A 625 12.08 -11.57 32.53
CA VAL A 625 11.23 -11.39 33.72
C VAL A 625 10.88 -12.73 34.37
N ASN A 626 10.68 -13.80 33.58
CA ASN A 626 10.47 -15.13 34.10
C ASN A 626 11.71 -15.66 34.83
N GLU A 627 12.90 -15.51 34.25
CA GLU A 627 14.17 -15.91 34.85
C GLU A 627 14.44 -15.15 36.16
N LEU A 628 14.31 -13.81 36.13
CA LEU A 628 14.50 -12.97 37.32
C LEU A 628 13.49 -13.28 38.41
N SER A 629 12.22 -13.55 38.06
CA SER A 629 11.20 -14.00 38.99
C SER A 629 11.55 -15.33 39.68
N ASN A 630 12.06 -16.31 38.91
CA ASN A 630 12.48 -17.60 39.44
C ASN A 630 13.69 -17.46 40.36
N LEU A 631 14.60 -16.54 40.07
CA LEU A 631 15.74 -16.18 40.92
C LEU A 631 15.35 -15.32 42.11
N LYS A 632 14.09 -14.90 42.21
CA LYS A 632 13.60 -13.94 43.23
C LYS A 632 14.43 -12.67 43.27
N CYS A 633 14.83 -12.19 42.07
CA CYS A 633 15.65 -10.98 41.95
C CYS A 633 14.90 -9.75 42.45
N ASN A 634 15.57 -9.01 43.35
CA ASN A 634 15.12 -7.73 43.87
C ASN A 634 16.24 -6.69 43.90
N LYS A 635 17.28 -6.89 43.08
CA LYS A 635 18.49 -6.05 43.10
C LYS A 635 18.25 -4.78 42.31
N LYS A 636 18.48 -3.63 42.96
CA LYS A 636 18.29 -2.31 42.36
C LYS A 636 19.05 -2.15 41.05
N GLU A 637 20.32 -2.53 40.99
CA GLU A 637 21.14 -2.41 39.79
C GLU A 637 20.63 -3.21 38.58
N ILE A 638 19.94 -4.33 38.79
CA ILE A 638 19.31 -5.13 37.76
C ILE A 638 18.01 -4.47 37.29
N LEU A 639 17.17 -4.10 38.27
CA LEU A 639 15.81 -3.58 38.00
C LEU A 639 15.82 -2.20 37.35
N GLU A 640 16.77 -1.34 37.68
CA GLU A 640 16.97 -0.05 37.02
C GLU A 640 17.24 -0.20 35.52
N GLN A 641 18.17 -1.07 35.16
CA GLN A 641 18.51 -1.31 33.76
C GLN A 641 17.37 -2.01 33.00
N LEU A 642 16.63 -2.89 33.66
CA LEU A 642 15.44 -3.52 33.10
C LEU A 642 14.36 -2.48 32.80
N VAL A 643 14.11 -1.54 33.70
CA VAL A 643 13.15 -0.44 33.51
C VAL A 643 13.54 0.42 32.32
N ILE A 644 14.80 0.83 32.20
CA ILE A 644 15.30 1.62 31.05
C ILE A 644 15.08 0.84 29.76
N THR A 645 15.42 -0.45 29.73
CA THR A 645 15.33 -1.28 28.53
C THR A 645 13.89 -1.49 28.08
N LEU A 646 12.94 -1.61 29.02
CA LEU A 646 11.51 -1.79 28.74
C LEU A 646 10.77 -0.48 28.43
N ALA A 647 11.28 0.67 28.87
CA ALA A 647 10.59 1.95 28.77
C ALA A 647 10.09 2.31 27.35
N PRO A 648 10.81 2.06 26.25
CA PRO A 648 10.30 2.33 24.91
C PRO A 648 9.03 1.54 24.57
N PHE A 649 8.82 0.38 25.16
CA PHE A 649 7.67 -0.51 24.94
C PHE A 649 6.52 -0.24 25.89
N ALA A 650 6.82 0.05 27.16
CA ALA A 650 5.85 0.25 28.25
C ALA A 650 6.22 1.50 29.07
N PRO A 651 6.09 2.71 28.50
CA PRO A 651 6.63 3.93 29.11
C PRO A 651 5.97 4.31 30.43
N HIS A 652 4.67 4.08 30.59
CA HIS A 652 3.95 4.56 31.79
C HIS A 652 4.33 3.76 33.04
N VAL A 653 4.32 2.44 32.99
CA VAL A 653 4.74 1.60 34.10
C VAL A 653 6.22 1.78 34.44
N CYS A 654 7.04 1.97 33.40
CA CYS A 654 8.48 2.20 33.58
C CYS A 654 8.77 3.57 34.21
N GLU A 655 8.06 4.62 33.83
CA GLU A 655 8.19 5.95 34.47
C GLU A 655 7.84 5.91 35.96
N GLU A 656 6.72 5.27 36.31
CA GLU A 656 6.30 5.10 37.73
C GLU A 656 7.34 4.33 38.52
N LEU A 657 7.87 3.24 37.99
CA LEU A 657 8.90 2.45 38.67
C LEU A 657 10.26 3.17 38.74
N TRP A 658 10.58 4.00 37.76
CA TRP A 658 11.78 4.83 37.74
C TRP A 658 11.77 5.88 38.86
N ASP A 659 10.64 6.58 39.06
CA ASP A 659 10.43 7.47 40.19
C ASP A 659 10.51 6.72 41.53
N THR A 660 9.88 5.56 41.65
CA THR A 660 9.92 4.72 42.85
C THR A 660 11.35 4.26 43.20
N LEU A 661 12.21 4.06 42.18
CA LEU A 661 13.62 3.74 42.41
C LEU A 661 14.45 4.91 42.93
N GLY A 662 13.85 6.11 43.03
CA GLY A 662 14.45 7.31 43.60
C GLY A 662 15.10 8.26 42.63
N HIS A 663 14.73 8.20 41.37
CA HIS A 663 15.21 9.10 40.30
C HIS A 663 14.33 10.34 40.20
N GLU A 664 14.92 11.52 40.07
CA GLU A 664 14.22 12.80 39.93
C GLU A 664 13.97 13.21 38.48
N THR A 665 14.60 12.53 37.53
CA THR A 665 14.45 12.76 36.08
C THR A 665 13.56 11.71 35.43
N SER A 666 13.04 11.98 34.23
CA SER A 666 12.30 10.98 33.45
C SER A 666 13.19 9.80 33.07
N VAL A 667 12.60 8.60 33.00
CA VAL A 667 13.27 7.42 32.42
C VAL A 667 13.68 7.64 30.98
N CYS A 668 12.99 8.54 30.25
CA CYS A 668 13.34 8.92 28.87
C CYS A 668 14.68 9.63 28.76
N ASP A 669 15.16 10.26 29.85
CA ASP A 669 16.45 10.94 29.90
C ASP A 669 17.60 10.01 30.33
N ALA A 670 17.30 8.77 30.73
CA ALA A 670 18.30 7.80 31.14
C ALA A 670 19.10 7.30 29.94
N ALA A 671 20.40 7.11 30.15
CA ALA A 671 21.27 6.52 29.13
C ALA A 671 20.88 5.05 28.86
N TRP A 672 20.86 4.66 27.58
CA TRP A 672 20.62 3.27 27.22
C TRP A 672 21.70 2.35 27.79
N PRO A 673 21.35 1.25 28.46
CA PRO A 673 22.34 0.39 29.12
C PRO A 673 23.19 -0.35 28.11
N ALA A 674 24.49 -0.40 28.38
CA ALA A 674 25.43 -1.21 27.63
C ALA A 674 25.45 -2.64 28.17
N TYR A 675 25.51 -3.62 27.26
CA TYR A 675 25.72 -5.02 27.67
C TYR A 675 27.21 -5.34 27.77
N ASN A 676 27.55 -6.28 28.68
CA ASN A 676 28.90 -6.77 28.85
C ASN A 676 28.98 -8.24 28.47
N GLU A 677 29.82 -8.56 27.47
CA GLU A 677 30.03 -9.92 26.96
C GLU A 677 30.57 -10.91 28.02
N GLU A 678 31.26 -10.40 29.05
CA GLU A 678 31.77 -11.27 30.14
C GLU A 678 30.62 -11.94 30.90
N TYR A 679 29.49 -11.24 31.10
CA TYR A 679 28.29 -11.79 31.77
C TYR A 679 27.52 -12.80 30.90
N LEU A 680 27.80 -12.84 29.58
CA LEU A 680 27.15 -13.74 28.62
C LEU A 680 27.89 -15.09 28.47
N LYS A 681 29.09 -15.21 29.01
CA LYS A 681 29.86 -16.45 28.97
C LYS A 681 29.10 -17.53 29.73
N GLU A 682 28.92 -18.65 29.08
CA GLU A 682 28.39 -19.84 29.71
C GLU A 682 29.55 -20.61 30.37
N ASP A 683 29.42 -20.90 31.65
CA ASP A 683 30.39 -21.76 32.36
C ASP A 683 30.24 -23.20 31.92
N THR A 684 29.04 -23.59 31.55
CA THR A 684 28.71 -24.94 31.09
C THR A 684 27.93 -24.92 29.79
N ILE A 685 28.09 -25.96 28.99
CA ILE A 685 27.39 -26.17 27.73
C ILE A 685 26.75 -27.55 27.74
N ASN A 686 25.48 -27.56 27.33
CA ASN A 686 24.72 -28.80 27.22
C ASN A 686 24.93 -29.45 25.85
N TYR A 687 25.60 -30.57 25.81
CA TYR A 687 25.84 -31.35 24.61
C TYR A 687 24.74 -32.40 24.42
N THR A 688 24.21 -32.51 23.23
CA THR A 688 23.37 -33.65 22.87
C THR A 688 24.22 -34.86 22.56
N ILE A 689 24.01 -35.95 23.29
CA ILE A 689 24.72 -37.20 23.10
C ILE A 689 23.95 -38.11 22.16
N SER A 690 24.59 -38.48 21.06
CA SER A 690 24.01 -39.28 20.00
C SER A 690 24.79 -40.58 19.82
N PHE A 691 24.09 -41.67 19.48
CA PHE A 691 24.68 -42.94 19.11
C PHE A 691 24.22 -43.30 17.70
N ASN A 692 25.18 -43.55 16.81
CA ASN A 692 24.95 -43.86 15.40
C ASN A 692 23.99 -42.81 14.74
N GLY A 693 24.17 -41.50 15.05
CA GLY A 693 23.43 -40.40 14.50
C GLY A 693 22.04 -40.14 15.13
N LYS A 694 21.63 -40.90 16.14
CA LYS A 694 20.37 -40.71 16.86
C LYS A 694 20.61 -40.12 18.24
N ALA A 695 20.03 -38.96 18.54
CA ALA A 695 20.08 -38.31 19.84
C ALA A 695 19.45 -39.19 20.92
N ARG A 696 20.11 -39.28 22.11
CA ARG A 696 19.69 -40.17 23.21
C ARG A 696 19.46 -39.44 24.53
N PHE A 697 20.42 -38.59 24.92
CA PHE A 697 20.33 -37.79 26.15
C PHE A 697 21.25 -36.59 26.05
N ASN A 698 21.20 -35.72 27.03
CA ASN A 698 22.07 -34.56 27.13
C ASN A 698 23.04 -34.69 28.31
N MET A 699 24.25 -34.15 28.14
CA MET A 699 25.25 -34.00 29.18
C MET A 699 25.78 -32.57 29.21
N GLU A 700 25.99 -32.07 30.40
CA GLU A 700 26.55 -30.75 30.64
C GLU A 700 28.06 -30.85 30.86
N PHE A 701 28.83 -30.00 30.18
CA PHE A 701 30.27 -29.89 30.28
C PHE A 701 30.66 -28.43 30.48
N ASP A 702 31.81 -28.22 31.13
CA ASP A 702 32.41 -26.90 31.18
C ASP A 702 32.62 -26.33 29.77
N ALA A 703 32.39 -25.03 29.61
CA ALA A 703 32.43 -24.38 28.28
C ALA A 703 33.81 -24.49 27.60
N ASP A 704 34.86 -24.62 28.38
CA ASP A 704 36.25 -24.79 27.97
C ASP A 704 36.75 -26.24 28.02
N ALA A 705 35.86 -27.21 28.29
CA ALA A 705 36.22 -28.62 28.36
C ALA A 705 36.86 -29.10 27.04
N ALA A 706 38.00 -29.73 27.14
CA ALA A 706 38.70 -30.31 25.99
C ALA A 706 37.90 -31.47 25.36
N SER A 707 37.99 -31.59 24.06
CA SER A 707 37.28 -32.64 23.30
C SER A 707 37.54 -34.05 23.86
N ASP A 708 38.76 -34.34 24.28
CA ASP A 708 39.14 -35.65 24.83
C ASP A 708 38.49 -35.90 26.20
N ALA A 709 38.37 -34.86 27.03
CA ALA A 709 37.70 -34.96 28.33
C ALA A 709 36.17 -35.18 28.12
N ILE A 710 35.56 -34.52 27.14
CA ILE A 710 34.15 -34.71 26.77
C ILE A 710 33.92 -36.15 26.31
N GLN A 711 34.79 -36.68 25.42
CA GLN A 711 34.72 -38.06 24.93
C GLN A 711 34.81 -39.06 26.06
N ALA A 712 35.78 -38.88 26.97
CA ALA A 712 35.97 -39.75 28.10
C ALA A 712 34.76 -39.76 29.04
N ALA A 713 34.22 -38.59 29.36
CA ALA A 713 33.04 -38.47 30.21
C ALA A 713 31.78 -39.10 29.58
N VAL A 714 31.57 -38.92 28.27
CA VAL A 714 30.46 -39.55 27.55
C VAL A 714 30.54 -41.06 27.59
N LEU A 715 31.76 -41.63 27.42
CA LEU A 715 31.96 -43.06 27.48
C LEU A 715 31.81 -43.62 28.90
N ALA A 716 32.15 -42.84 29.91
CA ALA A 716 32.05 -43.23 31.32
C ALA A 716 30.63 -43.13 31.89
N ASP A 717 29.72 -42.40 31.23
CA ASP A 717 28.35 -42.19 31.68
C ASP A 717 27.54 -43.50 31.61
N GLU A 718 26.87 -43.85 32.69
CA GLU A 718 26.08 -45.10 32.78
C GLU A 718 25.02 -45.19 31.69
N ARG A 719 24.43 -44.04 31.25
CA ARG A 719 23.42 -43.98 30.18
C ARG A 719 23.99 -44.37 28.82
N SER A 720 25.30 -44.14 28.62
CA SER A 720 26.00 -44.50 27.39
C SER A 720 26.19 -46.04 27.24
N GLN A 721 26.34 -46.77 28.34
CA GLN A 721 26.57 -48.19 28.35
C GLN A 721 25.43 -48.97 27.69
N LYS A 722 24.22 -48.51 27.82
CA LYS A 722 23.03 -49.07 27.15
C LYS A 722 23.13 -49.07 25.62
N TRP A 723 23.89 -48.12 25.05
CA TRP A 723 24.02 -47.95 23.60
C TRP A 723 25.35 -48.48 23.07
N ILE A 724 26.35 -48.64 23.94
CA ILE A 724 27.65 -49.19 23.61
C ILE A 724 27.59 -50.73 23.59
N GLU A 725 26.75 -51.34 24.45
CA GLU A 725 26.52 -52.80 24.51
C GLU A 725 27.79 -53.61 24.63
N GLY A 726 28.80 -53.12 25.35
CA GLY A 726 30.09 -53.77 25.53
C GLY A 726 31.03 -53.75 24.30
N LYS A 727 30.68 -53.04 23.23
CA LYS A 727 31.49 -52.89 22.02
C LYS A 727 32.45 -51.72 22.18
N THR A 728 33.56 -51.75 21.47
CA THR A 728 34.46 -50.60 21.39
C THR A 728 33.95 -49.65 20.33
N PRO A 729 33.75 -48.35 20.64
CA PRO A 729 33.32 -47.35 19.64
C PRO A 729 34.33 -47.25 18.50
N LYS A 730 33.84 -47.24 17.28
CA LYS A 730 34.67 -47.07 16.06
C LYS A 730 35.16 -45.64 15.92
N LYS A 731 34.33 -44.68 16.31
CA LYS A 731 34.64 -43.24 16.21
C LYS A 731 33.78 -42.46 17.16
N ILE A 732 34.35 -41.41 17.77
CA ILE A 732 33.60 -40.40 18.53
C ILE A 732 33.83 -39.05 17.88
N ILE A 733 32.74 -38.39 17.50
CA ILE A 733 32.78 -37.10 16.84
C ILE A 733 32.22 -36.08 17.82
N VAL A 734 33.04 -35.13 18.25
CA VAL A 734 32.62 -33.99 19.07
C VAL A 734 32.51 -32.77 18.16
N VAL A 735 31.29 -32.28 18.01
CA VAL A 735 31.04 -30.96 17.39
C VAL A 735 31.01 -29.95 18.52
N PRO A 736 31.97 -29.02 18.59
CA PRO A 736 32.08 -28.07 19.71
C PRO A 736 30.78 -27.34 19.97
N LYS A 737 30.40 -27.28 21.24
CA LYS A 737 29.20 -26.57 21.72
C LYS A 737 27.84 -27.07 21.16
N LYS A 738 27.77 -28.28 20.62
CA LYS A 738 26.54 -28.82 20.02
C LYS A 738 26.23 -30.27 20.35
N ILE A 739 27.03 -31.17 19.85
CA ILE A 739 26.71 -32.60 19.86
C ILE A 739 27.95 -33.48 19.99
N VAL A 740 27.77 -34.59 20.66
CA VAL A 740 28.74 -35.73 20.62
C VAL A 740 28.06 -36.90 19.96
N ASN A 741 28.62 -37.42 18.90
CA ASN A 741 28.13 -38.63 18.23
C ASN A 741 29.09 -39.78 18.38
N VAL A 742 28.65 -40.83 19.04
CA VAL A 742 29.41 -42.09 19.23
C VAL A 742 28.95 -43.09 18.16
N VAL A 743 29.89 -43.53 17.35
CA VAL A 743 29.65 -44.56 16.33
C VAL A 743 30.15 -45.90 16.88
N VAL A 744 29.26 -46.84 17.10
CA VAL A 744 29.50 -48.17 17.70
C VAL A 744 29.50 -49.24 16.64
#